data_f7532335b8680f86ace0d54e4c6a0d05
#
_entry.id   f7532335b8680f86ace0d54e4c6a0d05
#
_cell.length_a   1.000
_cell.length_b   1.000
_cell.length_c   1.000
_cell.angle_alpha   90.00
_cell.angle_beta   90.00
_cell.angle_gamma   90.00
#
_symmetry.space_group_name_H-M   'P 1'
#
loop_
_entity.id
_entity.type
_entity.pdbx_description
1 polymer ?
#
loop_
_entity_poly.entity_id
_entity_poly.type
_entity_poly.pdbx_seq_one_letter_code
_entity_poly.pdbx_strand_id
1 'polypeptide(L)'
;MEEKMEDTIKMRPREYIKIRGASEHNLKAIDIDIPRNEFVVLTGLSGSGKSSLAFDTIYAEGQRRYMESLSSYARQFLGQMEKPNVERIDGLSPAISIDQKSTNRNPRSTVGTVTEIYDYFRLLYARIGIPHCPNCGKEIKKQTVDQIVDQVMELPEGTKIQLLAPVVRGRKGEHAKVFDRAKKSGYVRVRVDGNLYDLSEEIKLEKNIKHSIEIIVDRLVVKEGIERRLTDSVENVFALAEGLMIVDVIDGEPMNFSQSFACPDCGISISEIEPRSFSFNNPFGACPECFGLGYKMEFDVDLMIPDKSVSLKDGAIAVLGWQSSGDSGSFTNAVLQALAREFKFSMETPFEELPEKVQDIIINGTDKQVDVYYEGQRGKGVYPITFEGVVKNVERRYRETGSEWSKQEYEGFMRITPCKECKGMRLKKDSLAVTICDKNIFEITSLSIAKLHEFIGEMKLTPTQELIGKRILKEIRARVGFLMEVGLDYLSLSRATGSLSGGESQRIRLATQIGSGLVGVCYILDEPSIGLHQRDNDKLIAALKNLKDMGNTLLVVEHDEDTMLAADHIVDIGPGAGSHGGEVVAQGTAEEIMQVEASVTGQYLSGKLTIPVPKVRRKPTGYLTVKGAEENNLKKIDVKVPTGIMTCVTGVSGSGKSSLVNEILYKHLARDLNRARCIPGKHKGIQGIEQLDKVIDIDQSPIGRTPRSNPATYTGVFDQIRDLFASTQDAKARGYKKGRFSFNVKGGRCEACGGDGIIKIEMHFLPDVYVPCEVCGGKRYNRETLEVKYKGKSIFDVLDMTVEEAVPFFENLPSIHRKIETLYDVGLSYVKLGQPSTTLSGGEAQRIKLATELSKRSTGKTIYILDEPTTGLHFADVHKLVDILHKLAEGGNTVVVIEHNLDVIKTADYIIDMGPEGGDGGGTVIAEGTPEQVAKNKKSYTGIYIKKMLERAAEK
;
A
#
# COMPACT_ATOMS: atom_id res chain seq x y z
N MET A 1 18.66 -63.69 -14.30
CA MET A 1 17.59 -63.25 -13.38
C MET A 1 18.00 -61.97 -12.58
N GLU A 2 19.28 -61.66 -12.55
CA GLU A 2 19.81 -60.43 -11.93
C GLU A 2 19.72 -59.19 -12.84
N GLU A 3 19.74 -59.32 -14.14
CA GLU A 3 19.55 -58.19 -15.05
C GLU A 3 18.11 -57.63 -15.15
N LYS A 4 17.11 -58.35 -14.59
CA LYS A 4 15.74 -57.89 -14.56
C LYS A 4 15.33 -57.27 -13.21
N MET A 5 16.23 -57.21 -12.24
CA MET A 5 15.96 -56.59 -10.95
C MET A 5 16.55 -55.14 -10.83
N GLU A 6 17.45 -54.71 -11.68
CA GLU A 6 18.03 -53.37 -11.67
C GLU A 6 17.12 -52.32 -12.36
N ASP A 7 16.11 -52.71 -13.14
CA ASP A 7 15.22 -51.80 -13.85
C ASP A 7 14.01 -51.35 -13.05
N THR A 8 13.89 -51.75 -11.77
CA THR A 8 12.65 -51.53 -10.99
C THR A 8 12.72 -50.39 -9.95
N ILE A 9 13.84 -49.66 -9.80
CA ILE A 9 13.95 -48.58 -8.79
C ILE A 9 14.69 -47.35 -9.33
N LYS A 10 14.57 -47.00 -10.60
CA LYS A 10 14.64 -45.62 -11.03
C LYS A 10 13.20 -45.13 -11.21
N MET A 11 12.66 -44.54 -10.12
CA MET A 11 11.47 -43.69 -10.27
C MET A 11 11.77 -42.64 -11.33
N ARG A 12 11.31 -42.86 -12.55
CA ARG A 12 11.31 -41.79 -13.57
C ARG A 12 10.58 -40.61 -12.97
N PRO A 13 11.15 -39.39 -12.97
CA PRO A 13 10.42 -38.22 -12.55
C PRO A 13 9.09 -38.19 -13.31
N ARG A 14 7.96 -38.00 -12.61
CA ARG A 14 6.66 -37.87 -13.29
C ARG A 14 6.75 -36.64 -14.18
N GLU A 15 6.55 -36.82 -15.48
CA GLU A 15 6.70 -35.77 -16.49
C GLU A 15 5.52 -34.79 -16.49
N TYR A 16 4.37 -35.21 -15.94
CA TYR A 16 3.13 -34.46 -15.95
C TYR A 16 2.46 -34.38 -14.59
N ILE A 17 1.80 -33.26 -14.30
CA ILE A 17 0.76 -33.13 -13.27
C ILE A 17 -0.53 -33.62 -13.94
N LYS A 18 -1.07 -34.76 -13.48
CA LYS A 18 -2.29 -35.37 -14.06
C LYS A 18 -3.48 -35.08 -13.16
N ILE A 19 -4.42 -34.33 -13.67
CA ILE A 19 -5.65 -33.93 -12.99
C ILE A 19 -6.79 -34.70 -13.63
N ARG A 20 -7.69 -35.26 -12.80
CA ARG A 20 -8.86 -36.02 -13.24
C ARG A 20 -10.09 -35.56 -12.45
N GLY A 21 -11.17 -35.27 -13.18
CA GLY A 21 -12.45 -34.93 -12.59
C GLY A 21 -12.47 -33.64 -11.81
N ALA A 22 -11.73 -32.61 -12.20
CA ALA A 22 -11.76 -31.32 -11.51
C ALA A 22 -13.11 -30.62 -11.74
N SER A 23 -13.85 -30.38 -10.66
CA SER A 23 -15.23 -29.87 -10.66
C SER A 23 -15.42 -28.67 -9.72
N GLU A 24 -14.35 -27.93 -9.41
CA GLU A 24 -14.45 -26.77 -8.53
C GLU A 24 -15.15 -25.61 -9.23
N HIS A 25 -16.08 -24.96 -8.56
CA HIS A 25 -16.90 -23.83 -9.07
C HIS A 25 -17.60 -24.17 -10.40
N ASN A 26 -17.13 -23.57 -11.51
CA ASN A 26 -17.72 -23.76 -12.84
C ASN A 26 -16.99 -24.82 -13.70
N LEU A 27 -15.98 -25.49 -13.18
CA LEU A 27 -15.27 -26.55 -13.90
C LEU A 27 -16.18 -27.78 -14.11
N LYS A 28 -16.14 -28.34 -15.31
CA LYS A 28 -17.04 -29.44 -15.75
C LYS A 28 -16.34 -30.80 -15.70
N ALA A 29 -15.85 -31.19 -14.50
CA ALA A 29 -15.15 -32.46 -14.31
C ALA A 29 -14.01 -32.68 -15.32
N ILE A 30 -13.16 -31.69 -15.48
CA ILE A 30 -12.13 -31.69 -16.52
C ILE A 30 -10.99 -32.65 -16.19
N ASP A 31 -10.50 -33.31 -17.25
CA ASP A 31 -9.28 -34.11 -17.26
C ASP A 31 -8.20 -33.39 -18.02
N ILE A 32 -7.02 -33.19 -17.39
CA ILE A 32 -5.92 -32.46 -18.01
C ILE A 32 -4.57 -32.99 -17.52
N ASP A 33 -3.59 -33.04 -18.43
CA ASP A 33 -2.19 -33.35 -18.17
C ASP A 33 -1.35 -32.09 -18.40
N ILE A 34 -0.76 -31.53 -17.36
CA ILE A 34 0.06 -30.31 -17.38
C ILE A 34 1.55 -30.73 -17.30
N PRO A 35 2.41 -30.32 -18.23
CA PRO A 35 3.82 -30.69 -18.20
C PRO A 35 4.53 -30.05 -17.00
N ARG A 36 5.49 -30.79 -16.43
CA ARG A 36 6.31 -30.32 -15.30
C ARG A 36 7.61 -29.71 -15.78
N ASN A 37 8.18 -28.81 -14.98
CA ASN A 37 9.42 -28.10 -15.28
C ASN A 37 9.33 -27.23 -16.54
N GLU A 38 8.13 -26.82 -16.87
CA GLU A 38 7.82 -25.93 -18.00
C GLU A 38 7.11 -24.68 -17.53
N PHE A 39 7.13 -23.66 -18.40
CA PHE A 39 6.36 -22.44 -18.27
C PHE A 39 5.01 -22.62 -18.94
N VAL A 40 3.98 -22.86 -18.15
CA VAL A 40 2.62 -23.13 -18.61
C VAL A 40 1.73 -21.92 -18.35
N VAL A 41 1.04 -21.45 -19.39
CA VAL A 41 0.07 -20.37 -19.29
C VAL A 41 -1.37 -20.92 -19.34
N LEU A 42 -2.17 -20.54 -18.34
CA LEU A 42 -3.63 -20.79 -18.32
C LEU A 42 -4.34 -19.53 -18.82
N THR A 43 -5.03 -19.62 -19.94
CA THR A 43 -5.73 -18.50 -20.58
C THR A 43 -7.20 -18.79 -20.84
N GLY A 44 -7.94 -17.83 -21.39
CA GLY A 44 -9.36 -17.90 -21.69
C GLY A 44 -10.15 -16.69 -21.22
N LEU A 45 -11.43 -16.61 -21.53
CA LEU A 45 -12.30 -15.48 -21.19
C LEU A 45 -12.36 -15.21 -19.67
N SER A 46 -12.67 -13.97 -19.29
CA SER A 46 -12.93 -13.65 -17.89
C SER A 46 -14.09 -14.48 -17.34
N GLY A 47 -13.91 -15.13 -16.17
CA GLY A 47 -14.91 -16.05 -15.61
C GLY A 47 -14.99 -17.43 -16.27
N SER A 48 -14.04 -17.84 -17.12
CA SER A 48 -14.03 -19.16 -17.77
C SER A 48 -13.63 -20.33 -16.85
N GLY A 49 -13.03 -20.07 -15.68
CA GLY A 49 -12.62 -21.11 -14.74
C GLY A 49 -11.10 -21.26 -14.54
N LYS A 50 -10.30 -20.37 -15.12
CA LYS A 50 -8.82 -20.37 -14.98
C LYS A 50 -8.36 -20.38 -13.53
N SER A 51 -8.84 -19.43 -12.75
CA SER A 51 -8.49 -19.30 -11.33
C SER A 51 -9.00 -20.48 -10.51
N SER A 52 -10.18 -21.03 -10.87
CA SER A 52 -10.73 -22.23 -10.23
C SER A 52 -9.82 -23.46 -10.43
N LEU A 53 -9.22 -23.60 -11.62
CA LEU A 53 -8.25 -24.66 -11.87
C LEU A 53 -6.92 -24.38 -11.16
N ALA A 54 -6.36 -23.18 -11.31
CA ALA A 54 -5.03 -22.83 -10.81
C ALA A 54 -4.99 -22.77 -9.26
N PHE A 55 -5.91 -22.02 -8.66
CA PHE A 55 -5.86 -21.69 -7.22
C PHE A 55 -6.77 -22.62 -6.40
N ASP A 56 -8.04 -22.75 -6.79
CA ASP A 56 -9.02 -23.48 -5.98
C ASP A 56 -8.86 -25.00 -6.13
N THR A 57 -8.18 -25.48 -7.20
CA THR A 57 -7.92 -26.92 -7.41
C THR A 57 -6.45 -27.27 -7.19
N ILE A 58 -5.52 -26.79 -8.03
CA ILE A 58 -4.12 -27.23 -8.01
C ILE A 58 -3.40 -26.72 -6.76
N TYR A 59 -3.46 -25.40 -6.48
CA TYR A 59 -2.83 -24.81 -5.32
C TYR A 59 -3.44 -25.34 -4.02
N ALA A 60 -4.77 -25.37 -3.92
CA ALA A 60 -5.48 -25.84 -2.73
C ALA A 60 -5.09 -27.28 -2.38
N GLU A 61 -5.03 -28.19 -3.36
CA GLU A 61 -4.59 -29.58 -3.13
C GLU A 61 -3.10 -29.66 -2.77
N GLY A 62 -2.24 -28.84 -3.38
CA GLY A 62 -0.82 -28.77 -3.06
C GLY A 62 -0.59 -28.32 -1.61
N GLN A 63 -1.29 -27.29 -1.17
CA GLN A 63 -1.29 -26.80 0.20
C GLN A 63 -1.84 -27.83 1.18
N ARG A 64 -2.97 -28.46 0.84
CA ARG A 64 -3.58 -29.51 1.68
C ARG A 64 -2.59 -30.65 1.95
N ARG A 65 -1.93 -31.18 0.92
CA ARG A 65 -0.91 -32.24 1.04
C ARG A 65 0.29 -31.80 1.87
N TYR A 66 0.74 -30.58 1.69
CA TYR A 66 1.82 -30.01 2.48
C TYR A 66 1.43 -29.95 3.97
N MET A 67 0.23 -29.43 4.25
CA MET A 67 -0.31 -29.35 5.63
C MET A 67 -0.47 -30.71 6.27
N GLU A 68 -0.92 -31.72 5.52
CA GLU A 68 -1.03 -33.10 6.01
C GLU A 68 0.32 -33.72 6.38
N SER A 69 1.41 -33.27 5.73
CA SER A 69 2.76 -33.75 6.05
C SER A 69 3.33 -33.17 7.35
N LEU A 70 2.72 -32.09 7.88
CA LEU A 70 3.16 -31.45 9.11
C LEU A 70 2.73 -32.23 10.36
N SER A 71 3.37 -31.92 11.50
CA SER A 71 3.01 -32.55 12.78
C SER A 71 1.56 -32.22 13.18
N SER A 72 0.94 -33.10 13.99
CA SER A 72 -0.44 -32.89 14.50
C SER A 72 -0.57 -31.57 15.26
N TYR A 73 0.48 -31.16 15.98
CA TYR A 73 0.54 -29.88 16.68
C TYR A 73 0.48 -28.69 15.71
N ALA A 74 1.29 -28.70 14.64
CA ALA A 74 1.28 -27.63 13.64
C ALA A 74 -0.08 -27.54 12.91
N ARG A 75 -0.71 -28.68 12.61
CA ARG A 75 -2.05 -28.74 11.99
C ARG A 75 -3.15 -28.11 12.84
N GLN A 76 -3.08 -28.23 14.18
CA GLN A 76 -4.05 -27.56 15.08
C GLN A 76 -4.03 -26.05 14.98
N PHE A 77 -2.87 -25.46 14.70
CA PHE A 77 -2.73 -23.99 14.55
C PHE A 77 -3.10 -23.49 13.16
N LEU A 78 -2.85 -24.28 12.12
CA LEU A 78 -3.02 -23.87 10.73
C LEU A 78 -4.41 -24.18 10.15
N GLY A 79 -5.23 -24.96 10.90
CA GLY A 79 -6.56 -25.38 10.48
C GLY A 79 -6.53 -26.55 9.50
N GLN A 80 -7.69 -27.19 9.30
CA GLN A 80 -7.88 -28.19 8.25
C GLN A 80 -8.33 -27.49 6.99
N MET A 81 -7.63 -27.71 5.88
CA MET A 81 -8.08 -27.27 4.56
C MET A 81 -9.06 -28.29 3.99
N GLU A 82 -10.17 -27.84 3.44
CA GLU A 82 -11.10 -28.71 2.73
C GLU A 82 -10.43 -29.28 1.47
N LYS A 83 -10.77 -30.52 1.14
CA LYS A 83 -10.30 -31.15 -0.09
C LYS A 83 -11.02 -30.48 -1.26
N PRO A 84 -10.29 -29.96 -2.28
CA PRO A 84 -10.95 -29.45 -3.47
C PRO A 84 -11.76 -30.54 -4.16
N ASN A 85 -12.77 -30.12 -4.90
CA ASN A 85 -13.66 -31.04 -5.62
C ASN A 85 -12.96 -31.55 -6.89
N VAL A 86 -12.09 -32.54 -6.68
CA VAL A 86 -11.31 -33.23 -7.71
C VAL A 86 -11.19 -34.70 -7.36
N GLU A 87 -11.32 -35.56 -8.36
CA GLU A 87 -11.20 -37.01 -8.11
C GLU A 87 -9.76 -37.37 -7.74
N ARG A 88 -8.79 -36.93 -8.54
CA ARG A 88 -7.38 -37.28 -8.35
C ARG A 88 -6.44 -36.25 -8.98
N ILE A 89 -5.33 -35.95 -8.29
CA ILE A 89 -4.18 -35.21 -8.84
C ILE A 89 -2.89 -35.99 -8.55
N ASP A 90 -2.17 -36.38 -9.61
CA ASP A 90 -0.88 -37.06 -9.52
C ASP A 90 0.26 -36.15 -9.99
N GLY A 91 1.45 -36.39 -9.50
CA GLY A 91 2.65 -35.65 -9.94
C GLY A 91 2.78 -34.25 -9.40
N LEU A 92 1.88 -33.80 -8.51
CA LEU A 92 1.92 -32.45 -7.95
C LEU A 92 3.13 -32.25 -7.04
N SER A 93 3.93 -31.22 -7.31
CA SER A 93 5.01 -30.72 -6.46
C SER A 93 4.46 -29.82 -5.35
N PRO A 94 5.26 -29.51 -4.29
CA PRO A 94 4.90 -28.46 -3.35
C PRO A 94 4.53 -27.18 -4.11
N ALA A 95 3.38 -26.59 -3.81
CA ALA A 95 2.83 -25.46 -4.54
C ALA A 95 2.99 -24.15 -3.75
N ILE A 96 3.41 -23.08 -4.44
CA ILE A 96 3.52 -21.72 -3.91
C ILE A 96 2.67 -20.81 -4.78
N SER A 97 1.76 -20.08 -4.15
CA SER A 97 0.92 -19.08 -4.82
C SER A 97 1.50 -17.68 -4.71
N ILE A 98 1.49 -16.95 -5.80
CA ILE A 98 1.83 -15.53 -5.87
C ILE A 98 0.61 -14.79 -6.45
N ASP A 99 -0.37 -14.52 -5.58
CA ASP A 99 -1.63 -13.86 -5.92
C ASP A 99 -1.54 -12.32 -5.86
N GLN A 100 -2.51 -11.66 -6.46
CA GLN A 100 -2.63 -10.21 -6.50
C GLN A 100 -3.31 -9.62 -5.25
N LYS A 101 -4.16 -10.40 -4.57
CA LYS A 101 -5.13 -9.89 -3.58
C LYS A 101 -4.56 -9.54 -2.21
N SER A 102 -3.38 -9.99 -1.84
CA SER A 102 -2.84 -9.81 -0.49
C SER A 102 -1.95 -8.59 -0.37
N THR A 103 -2.49 -7.39 -0.45
CA THR A 103 -1.79 -6.20 0.02
C THR A 103 -1.73 -6.22 1.54
N ASN A 104 -0.52 -6.33 2.08
CA ASN A 104 -0.32 -6.24 3.53
C ASN A 104 -0.65 -4.81 3.99
N ARG A 105 -1.77 -4.64 4.69
CA ARG A 105 -2.23 -3.34 5.20
C ARG A 105 -1.53 -2.91 6.48
N ASN A 106 -0.53 -3.67 6.94
CA ASN A 106 0.21 -3.28 8.13
C ASN A 106 1.02 -2.00 7.84
N PRO A 107 0.76 -0.88 8.53
CA PRO A 107 1.44 0.39 8.27
C PRO A 107 2.93 0.38 8.57
N ARG A 108 3.41 -0.65 9.28
CA ARG A 108 4.84 -0.85 9.57
C ARG A 108 5.58 -1.65 8.52
N SER A 109 4.86 -2.36 7.64
CA SER A 109 5.51 -3.13 6.57
C SER A 109 6.04 -2.23 5.47
N THR A 110 7.28 -2.48 5.05
CA THR A 110 7.96 -1.79 3.95
C THR A 110 8.47 -2.80 2.93
N VAL A 111 8.84 -2.35 1.74
CA VAL A 111 9.49 -3.19 0.73
C VAL A 111 10.68 -3.92 1.35
N GLY A 112 11.54 -3.20 2.08
CA GLY A 112 12.73 -3.79 2.70
C GLY A 112 12.43 -4.87 3.74
N THR A 113 11.32 -4.75 4.50
CA THR A 113 10.95 -5.77 5.50
C THR A 113 10.30 -7.01 4.87
N VAL A 114 9.52 -6.84 3.80
CA VAL A 114 8.89 -7.98 3.10
C VAL A 114 9.90 -8.79 2.30
N THR A 115 10.92 -8.13 1.75
CA THR A 115 12.02 -8.79 1.03
C THR A 115 13.14 -9.29 1.95
N GLU A 116 13.02 -9.07 3.26
CA GLU A 116 14.05 -9.36 4.27
C GLU A 116 15.37 -8.58 4.10
N ILE A 117 15.50 -7.76 3.06
CA ILE A 117 16.72 -6.98 2.79
C ILE A 117 17.02 -6.03 3.97
N TYR A 118 15.99 -5.48 4.60
CA TYR A 118 16.15 -4.62 5.76
C TYR A 118 16.80 -5.33 6.94
N ASP A 119 16.54 -6.62 7.15
CA ASP A 119 17.15 -7.40 8.23
C ASP A 119 18.66 -7.61 8.00
N TYR A 120 19.06 -7.79 6.75
CA TYR A 120 20.48 -7.81 6.40
C TYR A 120 21.14 -6.44 6.60
N PHE A 121 20.48 -5.33 6.28
CA PHE A 121 21.00 -4.00 6.58
C PHE A 121 21.12 -3.76 8.09
N ARG A 122 20.15 -4.16 8.90
CA ARG A 122 20.23 -4.08 10.36
C ARG A 122 21.45 -4.82 10.90
N LEU A 123 21.71 -6.02 10.38
CA LEU A 123 22.90 -6.80 10.71
C LEU A 123 24.18 -6.10 10.24
N LEU A 124 24.20 -5.58 9.04
CA LEU A 124 25.36 -4.86 8.47
C LEU A 124 25.71 -3.65 9.32
N TYR A 125 24.73 -2.77 9.63
CA TYR A 125 24.95 -1.58 10.45
C TYR A 125 25.38 -1.91 11.87
N ALA A 126 24.88 -2.99 12.46
CA ALA A 126 25.30 -3.44 13.78
C ALA A 126 26.73 -3.98 13.82
N ARG A 127 27.28 -4.47 12.67
CA ARG A 127 28.59 -5.10 12.62
C ARG A 127 29.71 -4.20 12.11
N ILE A 128 29.41 -3.36 11.12
CA ILE A 128 30.42 -2.50 10.46
C ILE A 128 30.06 -1.01 10.49
N GLY A 129 28.91 -0.65 11.04
CA GLY A 129 28.49 0.76 11.16
C GLY A 129 29.37 1.54 12.12
N ILE A 130 29.67 2.79 11.77
CA ILE A 130 30.45 3.73 12.57
C ILE A 130 29.50 4.64 13.33
N PRO A 131 29.47 4.58 14.67
CA PRO A 131 28.60 5.44 15.46
C PRO A 131 29.14 6.87 15.54
N HIS A 132 28.24 7.83 15.45
CA HIS A 132 28.50 9.25 15.61
C HIS A 132 27.67 9.84 16.78
N CYS A 133 28.12 10.92 17.34
CA CYS A 133 27.34 11.62 18.35
C CYS A 133 26.11 12.28 17.69
N PRO A 134 24.88 11.99 18.18
CA PRO A 134 23.67 12.57 17.60
C PRO A 134 23.58 14.10 17.76
N ASN A 135 24.39 14.71 18.65
CA ASN A 135 24.39 16.15 18.89
C ASN A 135 25.50 16.89 18.13
N CYS A 136 26.74 16.40 18.17
CA CYS A 136 27.89 17.11 17.58
C CYS A 136 28.45 16.45 16.31
N GLY A 137 27.96 15.22 15.93
CA GLY A 137 28.37 14.52 14.73
C GLY A 137 29.76 13.87 14.79
N LYS A 138 30.51 14.00 15.89
CA LYS A 138 31.83 13.37 16.02
C LYS A 138 31.71 11.84 16.08
N GLU A 139 32.66 11.14 15.47
CA GLU A 139 32.78 9.69 15.54
C GLU A 139 33.02 9.26 17.00
N ILE A 140 32.30 8.23 17.42
CA ILE A 140 32.41 7.65 18.76
C ILE A 140 33.05 6.27 18.63
N LYS A 141 34.22 6.11 19.28
CA LYS A 141 34.96 4.84 19.31
C LYS A 141 34.93 4.25 20.72
N LYS A 142 34.78 2.94 20.78
CA LYS A 142 35.03 2.18 22.01
C LYS A 142 36.53 1.95 22.12
N GLN A 143 37.15 2.38 23.23
CA GLN A 143 38.57 2.18 23.47
C GLN A 143 38.77 1.10 24.56
N THR A 144 39.70 0.21 24.35
CA THR A 144 40.11 -0.75 25.39
C THR A 144 41.04 -0.07 26.37
N VAL A 145 41.13 -0.62 27.58
CA VAL A 145 42.05 -0.11 28.63
C VAL A 145 43.48 -0.06 28.10
N ASP A 146 43.93 -1.10 27.42
CA ASP A 146 45.28 -1.18 26.85
C ASP A 146 45.55 -0.07 25.83
N GLN A 147 44.60 0.17 24.91
CA GLN A 147 44.72 1.26 23.91
C GLN A 147 44.81 2.65 24.57
N ILE A 148 44.09 2.84 25.67
CA ILE A 148 44.12 4.09 26.41
C ILE A 148 45.45 4.25 27.13
N VAL A 149 45.96 3.19 27.74
CA VAL A 149 47.27 3.17 28.39
C VAL A 149 48.35 3.48 27.36
N ASP A 150 48.35 2.83 26.22
CA ASP A 150 49.30 3.07 25.11
C ASP A 150 49.29 4.55 24.67
N GLN A 151 48.09 5.13 24.46
CA GLN A 151 47.99 6.55 24.09
C GLN A 151 48.46 7.51 25.14
N VAL A 152 48.23 7.20 26.42
CA VAL A 152 48.72 8.02 27.55
C VAL A 152 50.24 7.89 27.64
N MET A 153 50.80 6.72 27.38
CA MET A 153 52.23 6.48 27.37
C MET A 153 52.97 7.12 26.18
N GLU A 154 52.26 7.51 25.09
CA GLU A 154 52.83 8.31 23.98
C GLU A 154 53.13 9.76 24.36
N LEU A 155 52.64 10.23 25.53
CA LEU A 155 52.96 11.56 26.01
C LEU A 155 54.45 11.65 26.38
N PRO A 156 55.08 12.84 26.25
CA PRO A 156 56.51 13.02 26.59
C PRO A 156 56.83 12.55 28.02
N GLU A 157 57.95 11.90 28.19
CA GLU A 157 58.42 11.49 29.52
C GLU A 157 58.54 12.68 30.44
N GLY A 158 58.11 12.53 31.70
CA GLY A 158 58.04 13.63 32.67
C GLY A 158 56.72 14.39 32.69
N THR A 159 55.82 14.15 31.74
CA THR A 159 54.50 14.79 31.70
C THR A 159 53.68 14.42 32.93
N LYS A 160 53.15 15.44 33.66
CA LYS A 160 52.27 15.25 34.82
C LYS A 160 50.84 15.15 34.39
N ILE A 161 50.16 14.08 34.77
CA ILE A 161 48.77 13.79 34.41
C ILE A 161 47.92 13.55 35.64
N GLN A 162 46.63 13.85 35.56
CA GLN A 162 45.61 13.51 36.56
C GLN A 162 44.52 12.68 35.86
N LEU A 163 44.13 11.56 36.49
CA LEU A 163 43.05 10.73 36.01
C LEU A 163 41.75 11.13 36.74
N LEU A 164 40.78 11.61 35.96
CA LEU A 164 39.52 12.14 36.45
C LEU A 164 38.37 11.25 36.08
N ALA A 165 37.51 10.94 37.05
CA ALA A 165 36.24 10.24 36.86
C ALA A 165 35.07 11.25 36.79
N PRO A 166 34.49 11.55 35.62
CA PRO A 166 33.40 12.51 35.49
C PRO A 166 32.05 11.87 35.90
N VAL A 167 31.73 11.99 37.20
CA VAL A 167 30.53 11.36 37.81
C VAL A 167 29.26 12.20 37.70
N VAL A 168 29.37 13.52 37.51
CA VAL A 168 28.24 14.41 37.23
C VAL A 168 28.63 15.34 36.07
N ARG A 169 27.75 15.46 35.10
CA ARG A 169 27.98 16.28 33.89
C ARG A 169 26.78 17.18 33.65
N GLY A 170 26.94 18.46 33.84
CA GLY A 170 25.97 19.49 33.53
C GLY A 170 24.58 19.25 34.13
N ARG A 171 24.48 18.61 35.28
CA ARG A 171 23.21 18.34 35.98
C ARG A 171 22.95 19.32 37.13
N LYS A 172 21.69 19.77 37.24
CA LYS A 172 21.26 20.59 38.37
C LYS A 172 21.17 19.76 39.66
N GLY A 173 21.56 20.34 40.77
CA GLY A 173 21.46 19.71 42.10
C GLY A 173 22.63 20.04 43.04
N GLU A 174 22.47 19.81 44.32
CA GLU A 174 23.49 19.99 45.34
C GLU A 174 24.52 18.86 45.37
N HIS A 175 24.20 17.70 44.79
CA HIS A 175 25.05 16.50 44.65
C HIS A 175 25.78 16.00 45.91
N ALA A 176 25.28 16.35 47.12
CA ALA A 176 25.90 15.97 48.41
C ALA A 176 26.20 14.46 48.52
N LYS A 177 25.29 13.60 48.05
CA LYS A 177 25.47 12.14 48.04
C LYS A 177 26.66 11.67 47.21
N VAL A 178 27.06 12.41 46.19
CA VAL A 178 28.19 12.08 45.31
C VAL A 178 29.50 12.33 46.10
N PHE A 179 29.59 13.46 46.79
CA PHE A 179 30.72 13.78 47.62
C PHE A 179 30.87 12.79 48.78
N ASP A 180 29.77 12.47 49.48
CA ASP A 180 29.77 11.48 50.58
C ASP A 180 30.24 10.09 50.10
N ARG A 181 29.80 9.67 48.92
CA ARG A 181 30.22 8.39 48.34
C ARG A 181 31.69 8.39 47.98
N ALA A 182 32.18 9.46 47.33
CA ALA A 182 33.60 9.63 46.98
C ALA A 182 34.48 9.61 48.21
N LYS A 183 34.11 10.33 49.28
CA LYS A 183 34.80 10.37 50.58
C LYS A 183 34.85 9.00 51.26
N LYS A 184 33.72 8.27 51.26
CA LYS A 184 33.65 6.90 51.82
C LYS A 184 34.51 5.90 51.03
N SER A 185 34.70 6.12 49.74
CA SER A 185 35.55 5.29 48.86
C SER A 185 37.02 5.66 48.94
N GLY A 186 37.41 6.63 49.78
CA GLY A 186 38.82 6.99 50.08
C GLY A 186 39.42 8.04 49.13
N TYR A 187 38.62 8.64 48.26
CA TYR A 187 39.09 9.73 47.40
C TYR A 187 39.23 11.02 48.22
N VAL A 188 40.25 11.84 47.92
CA VAL A 188 40.59 13.04 48.66
C VAL A 188 40.16 14.31 47.95
N ARG A 189 40.15 14.33 46.64
CA ARG A 189 39.93 15.55 45.84
C ARG A 189 38.93 15.36 44.74
N VAL A 190 38.19 16.42 44.43
CA VAL A 190 37.26 16.53 43.31
C VAL A 190 37.49 17.85 42.57
N ARG A 191 37.22 17.86 41.30
CA ARG A 191 37.12 19.06 40.48
C ARG A 191 35.63 19.36 40.24
N VAL A 192 35.17 20.52 40.60
CA VAL A 192 33.78 20.96 40.42
C VAL A 192 33.80 22.22 39.55
N ASP A 193 33.14 22.17 38.41
CA ASP A 193 33.07 23.28 37.46
C ASP A 193 34.45 23.87 37.12
N GLY A 194 35.46 23.00 36.98
CA GLY A 194 36.85 23.35 36.70
C GLY A 194 37.68 23.72 37.94
N ASN A 195 37.10 23.92 39.12
CA ASN A 195 37.79 24.28 40.34
C ASN A 195 38.08 23.06 41.21
N LEU A 196 39.26 23.03 41.81
CA LEU A 196 39.71 21.94 42.68
C LEU A 196 39.21 22.13 44.11
N TYR A 197 38.62 21.10 44.69
CA TYR A 197 38.16 21.07 46.10
C TYR A 197 38.70 19.84 46.81
N ASP A 198 38.94 19.99 48.13
CA ASP A 198 39.27 18.87 49.00
C ASP A 198 37.96 18.29 49.59
N LEU A 199 37.80 16.96 49.56
CA LEU A 199 36.60 16.30 50.09
C LEU A 199 36.53 16.33 51.64
N SER A 200 37.58 16.81 52.34
CA SER A 200 37.51 17.08 53.75
C SER A 200 36.70 18.33 54.08
N GLU A 201 36.58 19.27 53.12
CA GLU A 201 35.84 20.52 53.28
C GLU A 201 34.36 20.29 52.94
N GLU A 202 33.46 21.17 53.43
CA GLU A 202 32.02 21.13 53.09
C GLU A 202 31.79 21.84 51.76
N ILE A 203 31.50 21.07 50.72
CA ILE A 203 31.26 21.61 49.38
C ILE A 203 29.74 21.86 49.21
N LYS A 204 29.35 23.14 49.13
CA LYS A 204 27.95 23.56 48.92
C LYS A 204 27.76 24.03 47.49
N LEU A 205 26.86 23.35 46.75
CA LEU A 205 26.51 23.69 45.37
C LEU A 205 25.09 24.26 45.30
N GLU A 206 24.87 25.14 44.32
CA GLU A 206 23.56 25.73 44.08
C GLU A 206 22.63 24.77 43.36
N LYS A 207 21.47 24.47 43.98
CA LYS A 207 20.50 23.50 43.48
C LYS A 207 19.98 23.79 42.04
N ASN A 208 19.93 25.06 41.64
CA ASN A 208 19.33 25.48 40.37
C ASN A 208 20.34 25.66 39.25
N ILE A 209 21.62 25.54 39.50
CA ILE A 209 22.73 25.64 38.53
C ILE A 209 23.13 24.24 38.06
N LYS A 210 23.63 24.17 36.85
CA LYS A 210 24.20 22.93 36.31
C LYS A 210 25.64 22.80 36.73
N HIS A 211 25.98 21.69 37.36
CA HIS A 211 27.33 21.40 37.85
C HIS A 211 27.94 20.20 37.13
N SER A 212 29.25 20.23 36.96
CA SER A 212 30.07 19.10 36.52
C SER A 212 31.03 18.72 37.63
N ILE A 213 31.04 17.45 38.04
CA ILE A 213 31.84 16.94 39.14
C ILE A 213 32.70 15.79 38.64
N GLU A 214 34.00 15.91 38.84
CA GLU A 214 35.00 14.94 38.44
C GLU A 214 35.83 14.54 39.67
N ILE A 215 35.88 13.23 39.96
CA ILE A 215 36.67 12.69 41.06
C ILE A 215 38.09 12.48 40.55
N ILE A 216 39.09 12.99 41.26
CA ILE A 216 40.51 12.72 40.97
C ILE A 216 40.86 11.37 41.56
N VAL A 217 41.09 10.40 40.68
CA VAL A 217 41.40 9.03 41.09
C VAL A 217 42.87 8.82 41.30
N ASP A 218 43.73 9.31 40.42
CA ASP A 218 45.18 9.21 40.58
C ASP A 218 45.90 10.40 39.92
N ARG A 219 47.16 10.64 40.37
CA ARG A 219 48.09 11.62 39.81
C ARG A 219 49.40 10.90 39.51
N LEU A 220 49.77 10.94 38.25
CA LEU A 220 50.92 10.21 37.74
C LEU A 220 51.87 11.13 37.00
N VAL A 221 53.10 10.67 36.87
CA VAL A 221 54.06 11.26 35.94
C VAL A 221 54.42 10.19 34.92
N VAL A 222 54.24 10.53 33.64
CA VAL A 222 54.53 9.61 32.52
C VAL A 222 56.03 9.26 32.56
N LYS A 223 56.32 8.00 32.72
CA LYS A 223 57.67 7.43 32.70
C LYS A 223 57.61 5.93 32.43
N GLU A 224 58.68 5.34 31.93
CA GLU A 224 58.78 3.91 31.74
C GLU A 224 58.49 3.13 33.03
N GLY A 225 57.65 2.09 32.93
CA GLY A 225 57.30 1.19 34.05
C GLY A 225 56.08 1.59 34.88
N ILE A 226 55.31 2.64 34.48
CA ILE A 226 54.04 3.01 35.21
C ILE A 226 52.80 2.29 34.64
N GLU A 227 52.92 1.52 33.54
CA GLU A 227 51.81 0.96 32.78
C GLU A 227 50.86 0.17 33.66
N ARG A 228 51.37 -0.69 34.56
CA ARG A 228 50.55 -1.47 35.48
C ARG A 228 49.70 -0.59 36.42
N ARG A 229 50.32 0.45 37.02
CA ARG A 229 49.59 1.36 37.88
C ARG A 229 48.59 2.23 37.11
N LEU A 230 48.98 2.65 35.92
CA LEU A 230 48.07 3.38 35.00
C LEU A 230 46.87 2.52 34.64
N THR A 231 47.06 1.23 34.28
CA THR A 231 45.99 0.28 33.99
C THR A 231 45.03 0.14 35.18
N ASP A 232 45.53 -0.13 36.38
CA ASP A 232 44.71 -0.25 37.60
C ASP A 232 43.91 1.05 37.87
N SER A 233 44.53 2.21 37.65
CA SER A 233 43.89 3.52 37.87
C SER A 233 42.82 3.81 36.80
N VAL A 234 43.04 3.43 35.53
CA VAL A 234 42.07 3.55 34.43
C VAL A 234 40.85 2.67 34.70
N GLU A 235 41.05 1.40 35.13
CA GLU A 235 39.94 0.51 35.49
C GLU A 235 39.09 1.08 36.63
N ASN A 236 39.72 1.67 37.66
CA ASN A 236 39.05 2.34 38.78
C ASN A 236 38.24 3.56 38.32
N VAL A 237 38.77 4.37 37.40
CA VAL A 237 38.05 5.50 36.82
C VAL A 237 36.82 5.04 36.10
N PHE A 238 36.95 3.99 35.25
CA PHE A 238 35.83 3.46 34.50
C PHE A 238 34.73 2.86 35.35
N ALA A 239 35.09 2.19 36.43
CA ALA A 239 34.11 1.68 37.41
C ALA A 239 33.34 2.80 38.12
N LEU A 240 33.97 3.97 38.35
CA LEU A 240 33.33 5.13 38.99
C LEU A 240 32.47 5.95 38.06
N ALA A 241 32.92 6.15 36.81
CA ALA A 241 32.30 7.06 35.84
C ALA A 241 31.63 6.34 34.69
N GLU A 242 31.19 5.11 34.93
CA GLU A 242 30.42 4.30 33.93
C GLU A 242 31.10 4.23 32.54
N GLY A 243 32.43 3.99 32.59
CA GLY A 243 33.25 3.81 31.39
C GLY A 243 33.75 5.09 30.75
N LEU A 244 33.76 6.22 31.46
CA LEU A 244 34.27 7.49 30.98
C LEU A 244 35.49 7.94 31.80
N MET A 245 36.47 8.56 31.14
CA MET A 245 37.67 9.05 31.78
C MET A 245 38.17 10.34 31.14
N ILE A 246 38.71 11.24 31.94
CA ILE A 246 39.45 12.42 31.49
C ILE A 246 40.87 12.28 32.01
N VAL A 247 41.85 12.35 31.12
CA VAL A 247 43.24 12.51 31.49
C VAL A 247 43.59 14.00 31.37
N ASP A 248 43.69 14.67 32.49
CA ASP A 248 44.05 16.09 32.54
C ASP A 248 45.58 16.22 32.54
N VAL A 249 46.12 16.74 31.45
CA VAL A 249 47.54 16.97 31.27
C VAL A 249 47.84 18.34 31.87
N ILE A 250 48.66 18.37 32.94
CA ILE A 250 49.04 19.64 33.60
C ILE A 250 49.88 20.44 32.60
N ASP A 251 49.41 21.68 32.32
CA ASP A 251 49.96 22.60 31.32
C ASP A 251 49.74 22.17 29.85
N GLY A 252 48.79 21.25 29.60
CA GLY A 252 48.39 20.78 28.28
C GLY A 252 46.87 20.69 28.10
N GLU A 253 46.44 20.16 26.95
CA GLU A 253 45.00 19.92 26.70
C GLU A 253 44.56 18.60 27.37
N PRO A 254 43.35 18.55 27.97
CA PRO A 254 42.83 17.31 28.54
C PRO A 254 42.45 16.31 27.44
N MET A 255 42.74 15.04 27.63
CA MET A 255 42.38 13.92 26.78
C MET A 255 41.16 13.21 27.33
N ASN A 256 40.14 13.05 26.51
CA ASN A 256 38.90 12.38 26.88
C ASN A 256 38.87 10.95 26.35
N PHE A 257 38.54 9.97 27.17
CA PHE A 257 38.52 8.55 26.84
C PHE A 257 37.17 7.93 27.22
N SER A 258 36.74 6.91 26.47
CA SER A 258 35.52 6.19 26.77
C SER A 258 35.66 4.70 26.46
N GLN A 259 35.32 3.86 27.44
CA GLN A 259 35.22 2.42 27.30
C GLN A 259 33.87 2.00 26.67
N SER A 260 32.84 2.83 26.76
CA SER A 260 31.51 2.67 26.15
C SER A 260 31.35 3.61 24.96
N PHE A 261 30.33 3.38 24.13
CA PHE A 261 30.01 4.31 23.04
C PHE A 261 29.46 5.64 23.61
N ALA A 262 30.33 6.47 24.16
CA ALA A 262 29.95 7.77 24.72
C ALA A 262 30.74 8.89 24.01
N CYS A 263 30.05 10.01 23.77
CA CYS A 263 30.71 11.20 23.26
C CYS A 263 31.43 11.92 24.38
N PRO A 264 32.75 12.11 24.30
CA PRO A 264 33.49 12.78 25.36
C PRO A 264 33.08 14.24 25.52
N ASP A 265 32.70 14.94 24.46
CA ASP A 265 32.35 16.36 24.50
C ASP A 265 30.91 16.62 24.98
N CYS A 266 29.95 15.84 24.47
CA CYS A 266 28.51 16.04 24.74
C CYS A 266 28.04 15.26 25.99
N GLY A 267 28.80 14.28 26.48
CA GLY A 267 28.40 13.42 27.59
C GLY A 267 27.23 12.46 27.29
N ILE A 268 26.90 12.30 26.05
CA ILE A 268 25.83 11.37 25.61
C ILE A 268 26.45 9.99 25.45
N SER A 269 25.82 8.99 26.08
CA SER A 269 26.14 7.57 25.93
C SER A 269 25.13 6.95 24.97
N ILE A 270 25.62 6.27 23.93
CA ILE A 270 24.80 5.46 23.04
C ILE A 270 24.78 4.05 23.61
N SER A 271 23.59 3.45 23.69
CA SER A 271 23.43 2.06 24.08
C SER A 271 24.14 1.13 23.11
N GLU A 272 24.44 -0.09 23.52
CA GLU A 272 25.11 -1.09 22.69
C GLU A 272 24.42 -1.26 21.33
N ILE A 273 25.21 -1.20 20.26
CA ILE A 273 24.73 -1.26 18.89
C ILE A 273 24.47 -2.70 18.51
N GLU A 274 23.21 -3.08 18.51
CA GLU A 274 22.72 -4.40 18.14
C GLU A 274 21.76 -4.32 16.94
N PRO A 275 21.50 -5.42 16.22
CA PRO A 275 20.52 -5.40 15.11
C PRO A 275 19.14 -4.90 15.53
N ARG A 276 18.72 -5.13 16.79
CA ARG A 276 17.44 -4.60 17.32
C ARG A 276 17.39 -3.07 17.44
N SER A 277 18.54 -2.41 17.58
CA SER A 277 18.64 -0.95 17.63
C SER A 277 18.24 -0.27 16.31
N PHE A 278 18.30 -0.99 15.20
CA PHE A 278 17.88 -0.53 13.88
C PHE A 278 16.47 -1.03 13.47
N SER A 279 15.72 -1.66 14.37
CA SER A 279 14.36 -2.10 14.10
C SER A 279 13.35 -1.05 14.50
N PHE A 280 12.60 -0.52 13.55
CA PHE A 280 11.48 0.38 13.83
C PHE A 280 10.23 -0.36 14.35
N ASN A 281 10.23 -1.71 14.34
CA ASN A 281 9.19 -2.55 14.94
C ASN A 281 9.50 -2.92 16.39
N ASN A 282 10.67 -2.53 16.90
CA ASN A 282 11.12 -2.84 18.25
C ASN A 282 11.27 -1.54 19.05
N PRO A 283 10.79 -1.45 20.30
CA PRO A 283 10.90 -0.26 21.14
C PRO A 283 12.35 0.23 21.36
N PHE A 284 13.36 -0.66 21.22
CA PHE A 284 14.77 -0.28 21.33
C PHE A 284 15.22 0.64 20.20
N GLY A 285 14.76 0.43 18.97
CA GLY A 285 15.16 1.22 17.80
C GLY A 285 14.11 2.22 17.33
N ALA A 286 12.83 1.98 17.62
CA ALA A 286 11.73 2.81 17.15
C ALA A 286 11.74 4.22 17.74
N CYS A 287 11.41 5.23 16.95
CA CYS A 287 11.15 6.57 17.43
C CYS A 287 10.06 6.55 18.52
N PRO A 288 10.32 7.13 19.72
CA PRO A 288 9.39 7.06 20.84
C PRO A 288 8.08 7.83 20.58
N GLU A 289 8.08 8.82 19.70
CA GLU A 289 6.95 9.69 19.42
C GLU A 289 5.95 9.06 18.44
N CYS A 290 6.43 8.37 17.40
CA CYS A 290 5.57 7.71 16.40
C CYS A 290 5.60 6.18 16.49
N PHE A 291 6.30 5.61 17.46
CA PHE A 291 6.41 4.16 17.66
C PHE A 291 6.85 3.40 16.40
N GLY A 292 7.73 4.00 15.60
CA GLY A 292 8.27 3.41 14.38
C GLY A 292 7.40 3.56 13.12
N LEU A 293 6.29 4.28 13.19
CA LEU A 293 5.44 4.55 12.02
C LEU A 293 6.07 5.56 11.04
N GLY A 294 6.84 6.52 11.57
CA GLY A 294 7.43 7.61 10.78
C GLY A 294 6.48 8.78 10.53
N TYR A 295 5.20 8.60 10.80
CA TYR A 295 4.17 9.60 10.58
C TYR A 295 3.13 9.60 11.70
N LYS A 296 2.33 10.65 11.74
CA LYS A 296 1.14 10.75 12.58
C LYS A 296 -0.07 11.05 11.70
N MET A 297 -1.23 10.56 12.11
CA MET A 297 -2.51 10.96 11.54
C MET A 297 -3.05 12.09 12.42
N GLU A 298 -3.15 13.28 11.88
CA GLU A 298 -3.65 14.47 12.57
C GLU A 298 -4.85 15.02 11.80
N PHE A 299 -5.85 15.54 12.52
CA PHE A 299 -7.00 16.18 11.88
C PHE A 299 -6.55 17.44 11.15
N ASP A 300 -6.97 17.56 9.89
CA ASP A 300 -6.60 18.67 9.02
C ASP A 300 -7.74 19.68 8.92
N VAL A 301 -7.47 20.89 9.31
CA VAL A 301 -8.45 21.99 9.29
C VAL A 301 -8.94 22.28 7.87
N ASP A 302 -8.11 22.17 6.84
CA ASP A 302 -8.50 22.40 5.46
C ASP A 302 -9.44 21.29 4.93
N LEU A 303 -9.34 20.07 5.47
CA LEU A 303 -10.32 19.01 5.20
C LEU A 303 -11.62 19.20 5.98
N MET A 304 -11.53 19.76 7.18
CA MET A 304 -12.68 20.01 8.05
C MET A 304 -13.50 21.24 7.61
N ILE A 305 -12.82 22.22 7.01
CA ILE A 305 -13.39 23.45 6.44
C ILE A 305 -12.89 23.57 5.00
N PRO A 306 -13.47 22.77 4.08
CA PRO A 306 -12.94 22.64 2.72
C PRO A 306 -13.17 23.88 1.84
N ASP A 307 -14.21 24.65 2.14
CA ASP A 307 -14.54 25.88 1.44
C ASP A 307 -14.67 27.04 2.43
N LYS A 308 -13.63 27.84 2.52
CA LYS A 308 -13.54 28.95 3.45
C LYS A 308 -14.36 30.16 3.01
N SER A 309 -14.83 30.21 1.76
CA SER A 309 -15.72 31.25 1.23
C SER A 309 -17.17 31.08 1.71
N VAL A 310 -17.49 29.92 2.27
CA VAL A 310 -18.80 29.59 2.84
C VAL A 310 -18.87 30.08 4.29
N SER A 311 -20.06 30.56 4.72
CA SER A 311 -20.30 30.98 6.10
C SER A 311 -20.54 29.80 7.04
N LEU A 312 -20.42 30.05 8.35
CA LEU A 312 -20.76 29.03 9.36
C LEU A 312 -22.23 28.64 9.31
N LYS A 313 -23.12 29.57 8.98
CA LYS A 313 -24.55 29.33 8.80
C LYS A 313 -24.82 28.43 7.59
N ASP A 314 -24.08 28.60 6.52
CA ASP A 314 -24.25 27.84 5.29
C ASP A 314 -23.47 26.52 5.29
N GLY A 315 -22.81 26.17 6.41
CA GLY A 315 -22.20 24.86 6.66
C GLY A 315 -20.73 24.78 6.29
N ALA A 316 -19.93 25.83 6.51
CA ALA A 316 -18.49 25.81 6.30
C ALA A 316 -17.78 24.62 6.96
N ILE A 317 -18.26 24.17 8.16
CA ILE A 317 -17.72 23.01 8.87
C ILE A 317 -18.37 21.73 8.36
N ALA A 318 -17.60 20.93 7.62
CA ALA A 318 -18.09 19.75 6.93
C ALA A 318 -18.10 18.47 7.78
N VAL A 319 -17.63 18.52 9.02
CA VAL A 319 -17.41 17.35 9.89
C VAL A 319 -18.72 16.80 10.44
N LEU A 320 -18.80 15.48 10.59
CA LEU A 320 -19.94 14.78 11.17
C LEU A 320 -20.34 15.36 12.55
N GLY A 321 -21.62 15.72 12.68
CA GLY A 321 -22.17 16.37 13.87
C GLY A 321 -22.02 17.90 13.88
N TRP A 322 -21.36 18.51 12.88
CA TRP A 322 -21.28 19.95 12.65
C TRP A 322 -22.00 20.38 11.37
N GLN A 323 -22.43 19.44 10.54
CA GLN A 323 -23.13 19.69 9.28
C GLN A 323 -24.47 20.41 9.43
N SER A 324 -25.09 20.31 10.62
CA SER A 324 -26.35 20.99 10.97
C SER A 324 -26.13 22.35 11.63
N SER A 325 -24.99 22.98 11.40
CA SER A 325 -24.66 24.31 11.96
C SER A 325 -25.61 25.40 11.50
N GLY A 326 -26.23 25.28 10.32
CA GLY A 326 -27.29 26.18 9.83
C GLY A 326 -28.68 25.89 10.36
N ASP A 327 -28.92 24.71 10.95
CA ASP A 327 -30.23 24.34 11.47
C ASP A 327 -30.47 24.97 12.86
N SER A 328 -31.42 25.88 12.95
CA SER A 328 -31.75 26.63 14.17
C SER A 328 -32.16 25.75 15.36
N GLY A 329 -32.59 24.51 15.12
CA GLY A 329 -32.97 23.53 16.15
C GLY A 329 -31.79 22.68 16.65
N SER A 330 -30.58 22.78 16.06
CA SER A 330 -29.47 21.95 16.46
C SER A 330 -28.66 22.54 17.63
N PHE A 331 -28.18 21.69 18.53
CA PHE A 331 -27.29 22.10 19.63
C PHE A 331 -26.00 22.75 19.12
N THR A 332 -25.49 22.27 18.01
CA THR A 332 -24.29 22.82 17.35
C THR A 332 -24.49 24.27 16.89
N ASN A 333 -25.67 24.57 16.32
CA ASN A 333 -26.07 25.95 15.96
C ASN A 333 -26.12 26.83 17.21
N ALA A 334 -26.77 26.36 18.29
CA ALA A 334 -26.86 27.10 19.55
C ALA A 334 -25.47 27.43 20.14
N VAL A 335 -24.53 26.51 20.05
CA VAL A 335 -23.13 26.72 20.48
C VAL A 335 -22.44 27.81 19.61
N LEU A 336 -22.54 27.71 18.30
CA LEU A 336 -21.94 28.71 17.40
C LEU A 336 -22.58 30.10 17.56
N GLN A 337 -23.90 30.18 17.79
CA GLN A 337 -24.56 31.43 18.09
C GLN A 337 -24.13 32.05 19.42
N ALA A 338 -23.86 31.20 20.42
CA ALA A 338 -23.35 31.67 21.70
C ALA A 338 -21.93 32.25 21.54
N LEU A 339 -21.07 31.59 20.77
CA LEU A 339 -19.74 32.11 20.40
C LEU A 339 -19.86 33.41 19.61
N ALA A 340 -20.76 33.48 18.62
CA ALA A 340 -21.01 34.68 17.83
C ALA A 340 -21.39 35.90 18.68
N ARG A 341 -22.24 35.70 19.68
CA ARG A 341 -22.64 36.75 20.64
C ARG A 341 -21.46 37.19 21.52
N GLU A 342 -20.72 36.24 22.06
CA GLU A 342 -19.64 36.52 23.01
C GLU A 342 -18.42 37.18 22.32
N PHE A 343 -18.06 36.72 21.15
CA PHE A 343 -16.89 37.21 20.40
C PHE A 343 -17.25 38.22 19.30
N LYS A 344 -18.55 38.63 19.20
CA LYS A 344 -19.07 39.68 18.32
C LYS A 344 -18.75 39.47 16.84
N PHE A 345 -19.06 38.31 16.31
CA PHE A 345 -19.00 38.04 14.86
C PHE A 345 -20.36 37.59 14.32
N SER A 346 -20.53 37.66 13.01
CA SER A 346 -21.75 37.18 12.34
C SER A 346 -21.56 35.76 11.83
N MET A 347 -22.57 34.92 12.00
CA MET A 347 -22.64 33.56 11.44
C MET A 347 -22.76 33.54 9.90
N GLU A 348 -23.12 34.67 9.30
CA GLU A 348 -23.31 34.82 7.84
C GLU A 348 -22.04 35.30 7.12
N THR A 349 -20.99 35.68 7.90
CA THR A 349 -19.71 36.07 7.31
C THR A 349 -18.96 34.84 6.79
N PRO A 350 -18.42 34.86 5.57
CA PRO A 350 -17.51 33.81 5.09
C PRO A 350 -16.41 33.49 6.10
N PHE A 351 -16.06 32.20 6.24
CA PHE A 351 -15.11 31.78 7.27
C PHE A 351 -13.75 32.48 7.11
N GLU A 352 -13.28 32.70 5.88
CA GLU A 352 -12.00 33.37 5.57
C GLU A 352 -12.01 34.87 5.93
N GLU A 353 -13.18 35.52 5.97
CA GLU A 353 -13.33 36.94 6.33
C GLU A 353 -13.49 37.15 7.85
N LEU A 354 -13.66 36.08 8.63
CA LEU A 354 -13.71 36.17 10.09
C LEU A 354 -12.32 36.59 10.62
N PRO A 355 -12.28 37.41 11.69
CA PRO A 355 -11.01 37.75 12.35
C PRO A 355 -10.22 36.50 12.71
N GLU A 356 -8.89 36.46 12.52
CA GLU A 356 -8.02 35.30 12.82
C GLU A 356 -8.24 34.73 14.24
N LYS A 357 -8.44 35.61 15.21
CA LYS A 357 -8.74 35.22 16.60
C LYS A 357 -10.06 34.42 16.72
N VAL A 358 -11.06 34.76 15.93
CA VAL A 358 -12.35 34.07 15.91
C VAL A 358 -12.20 32.73 15.20
N GLN A 359 -11.46 32.68 14.08
CA GLN A 359 -11.14 31.43 13.39
C GLN A 359 -10.40 30.47 14.34
N ASP A 360 -9.41 30.96 15.08
CA ASP A 360 -8.65 30.15 16.06
C ASP A 360 -9.57 29.63 17.18
N ILE A 361 -10.47 30.44 17.71
CA ILE A 361 -11.46 30.01 18.73
C ILE A 361 -12.36 28.89 18.18
N ILE A 362 -12.82 29.00 16.94
CA ILE A 362 -13.66 27.97 16.32
C ILE A 362 -12.87 26.67 16.15
N ILE A 363 -11.63 26.76 15.72
CA ILE A 363 -10.76 25.59 15.44
C ILE A 363 -10.28 24.96 16.74
N ASN A 364 -9.62 25.72 17.63
CA ASN A 364 -8.85 25.24 18.77
C ASN A 364 -9.58 25.39 20.12
N GLY A 365 -10.67 26.17 20.15
CA GLY A 365 -11.47 26.40 21.36
C GLY A 365 -11.06 27.64 22.15
N THR A 366 -11.71 27.81 23.31
CA THR A 366 -11.45 28.91 24.24
C THR A 366 -11.59 28.42 25.66
N ASP A 367 -10.79 28.94 26.58
CA ASP A 367 -10.91 28.67 28.02
C ASP A 367 -12.05 29.49 28.67
N LYS A 368 -12.60 30.48 27.94
CA LYS A 368 -13.71 31.29 28.43
C LYS A 368 -15.01 30.50 28.40
N GLN A 369 -15.75 30.53 29.51
CA GLN A 369 -17.07 29.95 29.62
C GLN A 369 -18.08 30.78 28.83
N VAL A 370 -18.97 30.13 28.06
CA VAL A 370 -19.96 30.75 27.18
C VAL A 370 -21.32 30.13 27.49
N ASP A 371 -22.35 30.99 27.66
CA ASP A 371 -23.71 30.56 27.94
C ASP A 371 -24.46 30.21 26.66
N VAL A 372 -24.75 28.91 26.49
CA VAL A 372 -25.49 28.36 25.34
C VAL A 372 -26.97 28.28 25.69
N TYR A 373 -27.80 29.06 25.01
CA TYR A 373 -29.25 29.02 25.09
C TYR A 373 -29.75 27.97 24.09
N TYR A 374 -30.33 26.90 24.62
CA TYR A 374 -30.81 25.80 23.77
C TYR A 374 -32.26 25.43 24.15
N GLU A 375 -33.10 25.29 23.10
CA GLU A 375 -34.46 24.81 23.18
C GLU A 375 -34.58 23.50 22.41
N GLY A 376 -34.64 22.38 23.12
CA GLY A 376 -34.72 21.04 22.53
C GLY A 376 -36.03 20.35 22.92
N GLN A 377 -36.23 19.12 22.42
CA GLN A 377 -37.42 18.29 22.68
C GLN A 377 -37.68 18.04 24.18
N ARG A 378 -36.69 18.22 25.07
CA ARG A 378 -36.73 17.98 26.50
C ARG A 378 -36.86 19.27 27.33
N GLY A 379 -37.03 20.45 26.70
CA GLY A 379 -37.17 21.74 27.37
C GLY A 379 -36.19 22.82 26.95
N LYS A 380 -36.32 24.02 27.53
CA LYS A 380 -35.43 25.18 27.34
C LYS A 380 -34.48 25.27 28.51
N GLY A 381 -33.20 25.57 28.21
CA GLY A 381 -32.18 25.73 29.25
C GLY A 381 -31.02 26.61 28.81
N VAL A 382 -30.27 27.11 29.80
CA VAL A 382 -29.00 27.77 29.60
C VAL A 382 -27.92 26.82 30.08
N TYR A 383 -26.97 26.52 29.21
CA TYR A 383 -25.87 25.58 29.48
C TYR A 383 -24.54 26.34 29.41
N PRO A 384 -23.91 26.62 30.55
CA PRO A 384 -22.57 27.19 30.53
C PRO A 384 -21.58 26.14 30.08
N ILE A 385 -20.88 26.38 28.95
CA ILE A 385 -19.86 25.46 28.38
C ILE A 385 -18.54 26.19 28.16
N THR A 386 -17.47 25.47 28.32
CA THR A 386 -16.16 25.85 27.78
C THR A 386 -15.99 25.16 26.41
N PHE A 387 -15.89 25.97 25.37
CA PHE A 387 -15.87 25.45 24.00
C PHE A 387 -14.50 24.89 23.69
N GLU A 388 -14.41 23.56 23.50
CA GLU A 388 -13.17 22.83 23.28
C GLU A 388 -12.54 23.02 21.89
N GLY A 389 -13.29 23.64 20.93
CA GLY A 389 -12.89 23.76 19.55
C GLY A 389 -13.32 22.55 18.70
N VAL A 390 -13.43 22.78 17.39
CA VAL A 390 -13.89 21.74 16.46
C VAL A 390 -12.89 20.57 16.41
N VAL A 391 -11.58 20.85 16.37
CA VAL A 391 -10.52 19.81 16.28
C VAL A 391 -10.56 18.88 17.48
N LYS A 392 -10.51 19.41 18.70
CA LYS A 392 -10.52 18.59 19.93
C LYS A 392 -11.86 17.85 20.09
N ASN A 393 -12.98 18.48 19.71
CA ASN A 393 -14.29 17.83 19.74
C ASN A 393 -14.33 16.60 18.84
N VAL A 394 -13.79 16.72 17.62
CA VAL A 394 -13.73 15.62 16.65
C VAL A 394 -12.79 14.53 17.11
N GLU A 395 -11.61 14.88 17.64
CA GLU A 395 -10.66 13.93 18.23
C GLU A 395 -11.29 13.11 19.36
N ARG A 396 -12.01 13.77 20.26
CA ARG A 396 -12.73 13.09 21.35
C ARG A 396 -13.80 12.16 20.81
N ARG A 397 -14.63 12.62 19.87
CA ARG A 397 -15.68 11.78 19.25
C ARG A 397 -15.09 10.59 18.51
N TYR A 398 -13.99 10.75 17.81
CA TYR A 398 -13.27 9.66 17.13
C TYR A 398 -12.81 8.58 18.12
N ARG A 399 -12.31 8.98 19.30
CA ARG A 399 -11.87 8.05 20.35
C ARG A 399 -13.03 7.33 21.02
N GLU A 400 -14.15 8.03 21.25
CA GLU A 400 -15.28 7.52 22.00
C GLU A 400 -16.29 6.72 21.17
N THR A 401 -16.31 6.89 19.85
CA THR A 401 -17.27 6.19 19.00
C THR A 401 -16.97 4.69 18.88
N GLY A 402 -18.01 3.86 19.14
CA GLY A 402 -17.99 2.43 18.85
C GLY A 402 -18.43 2.07 17.43
N SER A 403 -18.80 3.05 16.60
CA SER A 403 -19.26 2.83 15.23
C SER A 403 -18.11 2.90 14.25
N GLU A 404 -17.83 1.79 13.57
CA GLU A 404 -16.81 1.73 12.52
C GLU A 404 -17.08 2.70 11.37
N TRP A 405 -18.35 2.90 11.02
CA TRP A 405 -18.73 3.88 10.01
C TRP A 405 -18.36 5.31 10.44
N SER A 406 -18.65 5.68 11.68
CA SER A 406 -18.31 7.02 12.21
C SER A 406 -16.79 7.21 12.29
N LYS A 407 -16.03 6.18 12.66
CA LYS A 407 -14.55 6.24 12.65
C LYS A 407 -14.02 6.51 11.26
N GLN A 408 -14.50 5.77 10.26
CA GLN A 408 -14.07 5.96 8.86
C GLN A 408 -14.42 7.35 8.33
N GLU A 409 -15.58 7.89 8.70
CA GLU A 409 -15.98 9.25 8.34
C GLU A 409 -15.04 10.30 8.97
N TYR A 410 -14.68 10.14 10.24
CA TYR A 410 -13.69 11.01 10.89
C TYR A 410 -12.28 10.86 10.31
N GLU A 411 -11.85 9.66 9.95
CA GLU A 411 -10.55 9.41 9.29
C GLU A 411 -10.42 10.14 7.95
N GLY A 412 -11.56 10.37 7.26
CA GLY A 412 -11.60 11.19 6.04
C GLY A 412 -11.18 12.65 6.24
N PHE A 413 -11.13 13.14 7.47
CA PHE A 413 -10.66 14.49 7.83
C PHE A 413 -9.23 14.50 8.39
N MET A 414 -8.54 13.36 8.36
CA MET A 414 -7.15 13.25 8.82
C MET A 414 -6.18 13.33 7.65
N ARG A 415 -5.04 13.95 7.92
CA ARG A 415 -3.87 13.96 7.04
C ARG A 415 -2.74 13.19 7.69
N ILE A 416 -2.00 12.47 6.86
CA ILE A 416 -0.76 11.83 7.26
C ILE A 416 0.35 12.89 7.21
N THR A 417 0.92 13.22 8.36
CA THR A 417 2.03 14.16 8.48
C THR A 417 3.30 13.44 8.95
N PRO A 418 4.49 13.78 8.42
CA PRO A 418 5.74 13.22 8.94
C PRO A 418 5.88 13.49 10.45
N CYS A 419 6.33 12.51 11.19
CA CYS A 419 6.58 12.67 12.63
C CYS A 419 7.59 13.81 12.87
N LYS A 420 7.26 14.74 13.74
CA LYS A 420 8.08 15.94 14.02
C LYS A 420 9.44 15.59 14.62
N GLU A 421 9.53 14.51 15.42
CA GLU A 421 10.77 14.07 16.07
C GLU A 421 11.72 13.37 15.10
N CYS A 422 11.25 12.33 14.40
CA CYS A 422 12.11 11.55 13.49
C CYS A 422 12.01 12.02 12.02
N LYS A 423 11.19 13.01 11.69
CA LYS A 423 11.03 13.57 10.34
C LYS A 423 10.76 12.49 9.26
N GLY A 424 10.02 11.45 9.63
CA GLY A 424 9.72 10.32 8.75
C GLY A 424 10.68 9.14 8.82
N MET A 425 11.82 9.27 9.49
CA MET A 425 12.89 8.25 9.51
C MET A 425 12.61 7.03 10.41
N ARG A 426 11.53 7.01 11.18
CA ARG A 426 11.03 5.88 11.99
C ARG A 426 11.87 5.47 13.19
N LEU A 427 13.17 5.77 13.21
CA LEU A 427 14.14 5.33 14.21
C LEU A 427 14.49 6.43 15.21
N LYS A 428 15.12 6.03 16.34
CA LYS A 428 15.71 6.94 17.31
C LYS A 428 16.92 7.66 16.72
N LYS A 429 17.24 8.84 17.27
CA LYS A 429 18.41 9.63 16.85
C LYS A 429 19.72 8.87 16.99
N ASP A 430 19.88 8.08 18.05
CA ASP A 430 21.08 7.28 18.30
C ASP A 430 21.31 6.24 17.20
N SER A 431 20.23 5.57 16.76
CA SER A 431 20.29 4.59 15.66
C SER A 431 20.57 5.26 14.31
N LEU A 432 20.03 6.46 14.08
CA LEU A 432 20.27 7.23 12.87
C LEU A 432 21.68 7.87 12.84
N ALA A 433 22.33 7.99 13.98
CA ALA A 433 23.70 8.49 14.09
C ALA A 433 24.76 7.45 13.73
N VAL A 434 24.36 6.21 13.44
CA VAL A 434 25.30 5.18 12.94
C VAL A 434 25.31 5.21 11.42
N THR A 435 26.50 5.31 10.81
CA THR A 435 26.65 5.44 9.35
C THR A 435 27.57 4.37 8.76
N ILE A 436 27.38 4.09 7.48
CA ILE A 436 28.29 3.33 6.60
C ILE A 436 28.48 4.18 5.35
N CYS A 437 29.73 4.50 5.02
CA CYS A 437 30.04 5.42 3.90
C CYS A 437 29.21 6.72 4.00
N ASP A 438 29.21 7.34 5.17
CA ASP A 438 28.51 8.60 5.51
C ASP A 438 26.97 8.60 5.36
N LYS A 439 26.36 7.43 5.19
CA LYS A 439 24.90 7.27 5.11
C LYS A 439 24.36 6.45 6.28
N ASN A 440 23.27 6.92 6.87
CA ASN A 440 22.53 6.14 7.85
C ASN A 440 21.61 5.11 7.19
N ILE A 441 21.06 4.17 7.96
CA ILE A 441 20.22 3.08 7.43
C ILE A 441 18.97 3.58 6.71
N PHE A 442 18.37 4.69 7.15
CA PHE A 442 17.19 5.26 6.50
C PHE A 442 17.56 5.90 5.15
N GLU A 443 18.66 6.64 5.09
CA GLU A 443 19.13 7.27 3.85
C GLU A 443 19.43 6.22 2.78
N ILE A 444 20.11 5.12 3.15
CA ILE A 444 20.39 4.01 2.21
C ILE A 444 19.09 3.35 1.75
N THR A 445 18.19 3.03 2.67
CA THR A 445 16.93 2.35 2.33
C THR A 445 15.93 3.25 1.61
N SER A 446 16.13 4.56 1.62
CA SER A 446 15.35 5.54 0.88
C SER A 446 15.82 5.78 -0.54
N LEU A 447 17.03 5.28 -0.90
CA LEU A 447 17.48 5.29 -2.29
C LEU A 447 16.56 4.42 -3.15
N SER A 448 16.42 4.77 -4.43
CA SER A 448 15.82 3.84 -5.39
C SER A 448 16.67 2.57 -5.49
N ILE A 449 16.05 1.44 -5.79
CA ILE A 449 16.73 0.14 -5.89
C ILE A 449 17.89 0.21 -6.88
N ALA A 450 17.72 0.95 -8.00
CA ALA A 450 18.81 1.19 -8.96
C ALA A 450 20.01 1.92 -8.31
N LYS A 451 19.76 3.06 -7.65
CA LYS A 451 20.81 3.81 -6.94
C LYS A 451 21.41 3.04 -5.77
N LEU A 452 20.59 2.23 -5.10
CA LEU A 452 21.05 1.36 -4.02
C LEU A 452 22.01 0.29 -4.54
N HIS A 453 21.69 -0.32 -5.68
CA HIS A 453 22.55 -1.31 -6.33
C HIS A 453 23.91 -0.72 -6.72
N GLU A 454 23.90 0.48 -7.33
CA GLU A 454 25.10 1.24 -7.68
C GLU A 454 25.92 1.58 -6.42
N PHE A 455 25.27 2.16 -5.39
CA PHE A 455 25.92 2.52 -4.14
C PHE A 455 26.60 1.31 -3.46
N ILE A 456 25.94 0.14 -3.41
CA ILE A 456 26.52 -1.08 -2.82
C ILE A 456 27.73 -1.55 -3.64
N GLY A 457 27.72 -1.31 -4.97
CA GLY A 457 28.87 -1.62 -5.85
C GLY A 457 30.08 -0.74 -5.60
N GLU A 458 29.86 0.53 -5.26
CA GLU A 458 30.90 1.56 -5.08
C GLU A 458 31.34 1.78 -3.63
N MET A 459 30.78 1.04 -2.66
CA MET A 459 31.12 1.15 -1.24
C MET A 459 32.63 1.00 -1.00
N LYS A 460 33.24 2.01 -0.39
CA LYS A 460 34.63 1.98 0.04
C LYS A 460 34.70 1.54 1.50
N LEU A 461 34.98 0.29 1.75
CA LEU A 461 35.09 -0.30 3.07
C LEU A 461 36.57 -0.49 3.44
N THR A 462 36.87 -0.42 4.74
CA THR A 462 38.18 -0.84 5.24
C THR A 462 38.35 -2.36 5.12
N PRO A 463 39.55 -2.91 5.08
CA PRO A 463 39.79 -4.36 4.98
C PRO A 463 39.06 -5.17 6.05
N THR A 464 38.97 -4.65 7.24
CA THR A 464 38.24 -5.27 8.38
C THR A 464 36.72 -5.25 8.15
N GLN A 465 36.16 -4.12 7.71
CA GLN A 465 34.75 -4.01 7.37
C GLN A 465 34.37 -4.91 6.20
N GLU A 466 35.24 -5.03 5.20
CA GLU A 466 35.05 -5.92 4.07
C GLU A 466 35.02 -7.39 4.48
N LEU A 467 35.94 -7.82 5.35
CA LEU A 467 36.01 -9.18 5.85
C LEU A 467 34.73 -9.55 6.62
N ILE A 468 34.24 -8.66 7.48
CA ILE A 468 33.04 -8.85 8.29
C ILE A 468 31.77 -8.78 7.41
N GLY A 469 31.67 -7.78 6.54
CA GLY A 469 30.49 -7.47 5.75
C GLY A 469 30.30 -8.33 4.51
N LYS A 470 31.35 -9.04 4.00
CA LYS A 470 31.36 -9.75 2.72
C LYS A 470 30.15 -10.65 2.47
N ARG A 471 29.81 -11.50 3.45
CA ARG A 471 28.68 -12.44 3.31
C ARG A 471 27.35 -11.71 3.31
N ILE A 472 27.18 -10.71 4.17
CA ILE A 472 25.95 -9.90 4.28
C ILE A 472 25.73 -9.11 3.00
N LEU A 473 26.77 -8.45 2.48
CA LEU A 473 26.72 -7.68 1.25
C LEU A 473 26.43 -8.55 0.03
N LYS A 474 26.93 -9.79 0.00
CA LYS A 474 26.58 -10.75 -1.06
C LYS A 474 25.09 -11.01 -1.12
N GLU A 475 24.46 -11.28 0.03
CA GLU A 475 23.02 -11.52 0.12
C GLU A 475 22.21 -10.27 -0.25
N ILE A 476 22.63 -9.08 0.23
CA ILE A 476 21.94 -7.82 -0.13
C ILE A 476 22.03 -7.60 -1.65
N ARG A 477 23.21 -7.75 -2.27
CA ARG A 477 23.41 -7.57 -3.71
C ARG A 477 22.52 -8.51 -4.52
N ALA A 478 22.45 -9.78 -4.14
CA ALA A 478 21.63 -10.77 -4.83
C ALA A 478 20.14 -10.39 -4.77
N ARG A 479 19.61 -10.06 -3.57
CA ARG A 479 18.21 -9.71 -3.38
C ARG A 479 17.82 -8.39 -4.04
N VAL A 480 18.70 -7.38 -4.01
CA VAL A 480 18.51 -6.11 -4.73
C VAL A 480 18.53 -6.35 -6.24
N GLY A 481 19.42 -7.23 -6.73
CA GLY A 481 19.46 -7.65 -8.13
C GLY A 481 18.15 -8.27 -8.61
N PHE A 482 17.55 -9.17 -7.83
CA PHE A 482 16.25 -9.77 -8.18
C PHE A 482 15.12 -8.73 -8.28
N LEU A 483 15.11 -7.70 -7.42
CA LEU A 483 14.16 -6.60 -7.55
C LEU A 483 14.36 -5.80 -8.85
N MET A 484 15.58 -5.65 -9.31
CA MET A 484 15.87 -5.02 -10.61
C MET A 484 15.43 -5.88 -11.79
N GLU A 485 15.65 -7.19 -11.72
CA GLU A 485 15.26 -8.16 -12.76
C GLU A 485 13.75 -8.17 -13.00
N VAL A 486 12.92 -7.98 -11.94
CA VAL A 486 11.47 -7.90 -12.08
C VAL A 486 10.96 -6.48 -12.39
N GLY A 487 11.85 -5.52 -12.74
CA GLY A 487 11.47 -4.17 -13.15
C GLY A 487 10.99 -3.25 -12.02
N LEU A 488 11.51 -3.43 -10.78
CA LEU A 488 11.19 -2.60 -9.61
C LEU A 488 12.32 -1.64 -9.23
N ASP A 489 13.18 -1.29 -10.18
CA ASP A 489 14.37 -0.45 -10.03
C ASP A 489 14.07 0.96 -9.49
N TYR A 490 12.88 1.49 -9.72
CA TYR A 490 12.41 2.81 -9.28
C TYR A 490 11.90 2.85 -7.83
N LEU A 491 11.58 1.72 -7.20
CA LEU A 491 11.09 1.66 -5.82
C LEU A 491 12.23 1.94 -4.82
N SER A 492 11.86 2.29 -3.58
CA SER A 492 12.79 2.32 -2.45
C SER A 492 12.43 1.26 -1.41
N LEU A 493 13.42 0.77 -0.66
CA LEU A 493 13.18 -0.21 0.41
C LEU A 493 12.36 0.36 1.57
N SER A 494 12.40 1.69 1.79
CA SER A 494 11.63 2.39 2.83
C SER A 494 10.15 2.57 2.48
N ARG A 495 9.74 2.33 1.21
CA ARG A 495 8.36 2.51 0.76
C ARG A 495 7.42 1.57 1.50
N ALA A 496 6.32 2.13 2.04
CA ALA A 496 5.31 1.37 2.76
C ALA A 496 4.56 0.43 1.81
N THR A 497 4.33 -0.84 2.21
CA THR A 497 3.63 -1.83 1.38
C THR A 497 2.19 -1.44 1.06
N GLY A 498 1.52 -0.72 1.97
CA GLY A 498 0.16 -0.22 1.73
C GLY A 498 0.04 0.83 0.61
N SER A 499 1.16 1.40 0.13
CA SER A 499 1.20 2.35 -0.98
C SER A 499 1.53 1.71 -2.33
N LEU A 500 1.78 0.40 -2.34
CA LEU A 500 2.12 -0.35 -3.55
C LEU A 500 0.86 -0.69 -4.35
N SER A 501 0.99 -0.70 -5.67
CA SER A 501 -0.01 -1.30 -6.53
C SER A 501 -0.04 -2.83 -6.37
N GLY A 502 -1.13 -3.48 -6.79
CA GLY A 502 -1.24 -4.94 -6.77
C GLY A 502 -0.09 -5.62 -7.51
N GLY A 503 0.24 -5.16 -8.71
CA GLY A 503 1.34 -5.68 -9.50
C GLY A 503 2.73 -5.43 -8.88
N GLU A 504 2.99 -4.27 -8.27
CA GLU A 504 4.23 -4.02 -7.53
C GLU A 504 4.40 -5.00 -6.36
N SER A 505 3.33 -5.21 -5.59
CA SER A 505 3.34 -6.14 -4.45
C SER A 505 3.60 -7.59 -4.90
N GLN A 506 2.98 -8.01 -5.99
CA GLN A 506 3.17 -9.34 -6.56
C GLN A 506 4.59 -9.57 -7.07
N ARG A 507 5.18 -8.59 -7.78
CA ARG A 507 6.56 -8.67 -8.25
C ARG A 507 7.59 -8.68 -7.12
N ILE A 508 7.33 -7.97 -6.02
CA ILE A 508 8.16 -8.04 -4.82
C ILE A 508 8.18 -9.48 -4.28
N ARG A 509 7.02 -10.15 -4.21
CA ARG A 509 6.96 -11.56 -3.79
C ARG A 509 7.67 -12.47 -4.78
N LEU A 510 7.48 -12.26 -6.07
CA LEU A 510 8.19 -13.02 -7.10
C LEU A 510 9.71 -12.90 -6.94
N ALA A 511 10.23 -11.67 -6.79
CA ALA A 511 11.65 -11.45 -6.53
C ALA A 511 12.14 -12.14 -5.25
N THR A 512 11.33 -12.16 -4.19
CA THR A 512 11.64 -12.85 -2.94
C THR A 512 11.71 -14.38 -3.16
N GLN A 513 10.80 -14.95 -3.95
CA GLN A 513 10.80 -16.38 -4.26
C GLN A 513 11.97 -16.80 -5.17
N ILE A 514 12.31 -16.00 -6.18
CA ILE A 514 13.52 -16.21 -6.99
C ILE A 514 14.75 -16.23 -6.07
N GLY A 515 14.81 -15.28 -5.13
CA GLY A 515 15.88 -15.18 -4.14
C GLY A 515 15.98 -16.35 -3.16
N SER A 516 14.89 -17.11 -2.98
CA SER A 516 14.88 -18.29 -2.10
C SER A 516 15.67 -19.48 -2.68
N GLY A 517 15.86 -19.52 -4.02
CA GLY A 517 16.58 -20.57 -4.71
C GLY A 517 15.92 -21.95 -4.62
N LEU A 518 14.61 -22.02 -4.39
CA LEU A 518 13.88 -23.27 -4.30
C LEU A 518 13.81 -23.98 -5.66
N VAL A 519 13.93 -25.29 -5.65
CA VAL A 519 13.94 -26.17 -6.83
C VAL A 519 12.86 -27.24 -6.69
N GLY A 520 12.24 -27.63 -7.80
CA GLY A 520 11.21 -28.68 -7.83
C GLY A 520 9.86 -28.22 -7.26
N VAL A 521 9.61 -26.93 -7.22
CA VAL A 521 8.36 -26.31 -6.73
C VAL A 521 7.43 -26.01 -7.91
N CYS A 522 6.13 -26.03 -7.67
CA CYS A 522 5.11 -25.55 -8.58
C CYS A 522 4.71 -24.14 -8.16
N TYR A 523 5.15 -23.12 -8.91
CA TYR A 523 4.73 -21.72 -8.70
C TYR A 523 3.46 -21.43 -9.49
N ILE A 524 2.48 -20.84 -8.80
CA ILE A 524 1.20 -20.47 -9.40
C ILE A 524 1.06 -18.96 -9.27
N LEU A 525 1.00 -18.26 -10.41
CA LEU A 525 0.96 -16.80 -10.49
C LEU A 525 -0.36 -16.33 -11.11
N ASP A 526 -0.92 -15.25 -10.56
CA ASP A 526 -2.15 -14.63 -11.03
C ASP A 526 -1.82 -13.31 -11.75
N GLU A 527 -1.89 -13.31 -13.07
CA GLU A 527 -1.70 -12.15 -13.94
C GLU A 527 -0.47 -11.27 -13.56
N PRO A 528 0.76 -11.83 -13.57
CA PRO A 528 1.94 -11.08 -13.13
C PRO A 528 2.34 -9.92 -14.03
N SER A 529 1.86 -9.84 -15.29
CA SER A 529 2.10 -8.75 -16.24
C SER A 529 1.26 -7.50 -15.98
N ILE A 530 0.36 -7.55 -15.00
CA ILE A 530 -0.62 -6.50 -14.72
C ILE A 530 0.04 -5.14 -14.44
N GLY A 531 -0.44 -4.07 -15.10
CA GLY A 531 0.06 -2.71 -14.90
C GLY A 531 1.50 -2.50 -15.38
N LEU A 532 2.03 -3.39 -16.22
CA LEU A 532 3.37 -3.29 -16.80
C LEU A 532 3.35 -2.64 -18.18
N HIS A 533 4.31 -1.75 -18.38
CA HIS A 533 4.69 -1.35 -19.72
C HIS A 533 5.41 -2.53 -20.42
N GLN A 534 5.27 -2.66 -21.75
CA GLN A 534 5.86 -3.78 -22.50
C GLN A 534 7.36 -3.98 -22.25
N ARG A 535 8.14 -2.90 -22.11
CA ARG A 535 9.56 -2.97 -21.74
C ARG A 535 9.79 -3.69 -20.39
N ASP A 536 8.92 -3.45 -19.41
CA ASP A 536 9.05 -4.06 -18.08
C ASP A 536 8.50 -5.49 -18.10
N ASN A 537 7.54 -5.79 -19.01
CA ASN A 537 7.05 -7.14 -19.26
C ASN A 537 8.13 -8.06 -19.83
N ASP A 538 8.97 -7.57 -20.74
CA ASP A 538 10.12 -8.31 -21.26
C ASP A 538 11.06 -8.77 -20.13
N LYS A 539 11.32 -7.91 -19.12
CA LYS A 539 12.11 -8.26 -17.93
C LYS A 539 11.42 -9.33 -17.08
N LEU A 540 10.10 -9.20 -16.87
CA LEU A 540 9.31 -10.18 -16.14
C LEU A 540 9.36 -11.55 -16.80
N ILE A 541 9.15 -11.63 -18.11
CA ILE A 541 9.23 -12.88 -18.88
C ILE A 541 10.59 -13.53 -18.72
N ALA A 542 11.69 -12.75 -18.79
CA ALA A 542 13.03 -13.25 -18.58
C ALA A 542 13.19 -13.82 -17.15
N ALA A 543 12.68 -13.15 -16.13
CA ALA A 543 12.72 -13.60 -14.74
C ALA A 543 11.91 -14.90 -14.52
N LEU A 544 10.74 -15.03 -15.16
CA LEU A 544 9.93 -16.25 -15.13
C LEU A 544 10.66 -17.43 -15.81
N LYS A 545 11.30 -17.20 -16.96
CA LYS A 545 12.12 -18.22 -17.62
C LYS A 545 13.29 -18.67 -16.75
N ASN A 546 14.00 -17.75 -16.10
CA ASN A 546 15.05 -18.08 -15.15
C ASN A 546 14.53 -18.95 -14.00
N LEU A 547 13.36 -18.64 -13.45
CA LEU A 547 12.73 -19.41 -12.37
C LEU A 547 12.38 -20.84 -12.83
N LYS A 548 11.90 -21.00 -14.07
CA LYS A 548 11.68 -22.29 -14.70
C LYS A 548 12.98 -23.07 -14.89
N ASP A 549 14.01 -22.40 -15.43
CA ASP A 549 15.30 -23.03 -15.75
C ASP A 549 16.04 -23.53 -14.50
N MET A 550 15.70 -23.04 -13.32
CA MET A 550 16.13 -23.62 -12.05
C MET A 550 15.49 -24.98 -11.74
N GLY A 551 14.59 -25.50 -12.56
CA GLY A 551 13.93 -26.79 -12.38
C GLY A 551 12.57 -26.69 -11.67
N ASN A 552 11.86 -25.60 -11.83
CA ASN A 552 10.53 -25.38 -11.28
C ASN A 552 9.45 -25.48 -12.36
N THR A 553 8.23 -25.81 -11.95
CA THR A 553 7.04 -25.74 -12.80
C THR A 553 6.35 -24.39 -12.57
N LEU A 554 6.07 -23.67 -13.64
CA LEU A 554 5.33 -22.39 -13.56
C LEU A 554 3.94 -22.56 -14.15
N LEU A 555 2.93 -22.25 -13.37
CA LEU A 555 1.53 -22.12 -13.82
C LEU A 555 1.14 -20.65 -13.73
N VAL A 556 0.93 -20.01 -14.85
CA VAL A 556 0.65 -18.56 -14.90
C VAL A 556 -0.72 -18.33 -15.52
N VAL A 557 -1.63 -17.75 -14.76
CA VAL A 557 -2.90 -17.26 -15.33
C VAL A 557 -2.59 -15.93 -16.02
N GLU A 558 -2.78 -15.85 -17.34
CA GLU A 558 -2.38 -14.68 -18.12
C GLU A 558 -3.26 -14.39 -19.34
N HIS A 559 -3.23 -13.12 -19.74
CA HIS A 559 -3.94 -12.59 -20.89
C HIS A 559 -3.04 -11.78 -21.84
N ASP A 560 -1.77 -11.61 -21.49
CA ASP A 560 -0.79 -10.85 -22.27
C ASP A 560 -0.24 -11.67 -23.45
N GLU A 561 -0.23 -11.07 -24.66
CA GLU A 561 0.22 -11.73 -25.89
C GLU A 561 1.67 -12.20 -25.80
N ASP A 562 2.58 -11.32 -25.34
CA ASP A 562 4.02 -11.62 -25.29
C ASP A 562 4.33 -12.73 -24.29
N THR A 563 3.61 -12.75 -23.14
CA THR A 563 3.74 -13.80 -22.12
C THR A 563 3.25 -15.15 -22.66
N MET A 564 2.11 -15.18 -23.38
CA MET A 564 1.60 -16.40 -24.01
C MET A 564 2.55 -16.94 -25.09
N LEU A 565 3.08 -16.06 -25.94
CA LEU A 565 4.05 -16.45 -26.98
C LEU A 565 5.39 -16.93 -26.39
N ALA A 566 5.72 -16.51 -25.19
CA ALA A 566 6.94 -16.91 -24.50
C ALA A 566 6.81 -18.21 -23.70
N ALA A 567 5.57 -18.72 -23.51
CA ALA A 567 5.27 -19.95 -22.79
C ALA A 567 5.69 -21.21 -23.56
N ASP A 568 6.08 -22.25 -22.81
CA ASP A 568 6.36 -23.57 -23.40
C ASP A 568 5.05 -24.32 -23.72
N HIS A 569 4.00 -24.09 -22.90
CA HIS A 569 2.69 -24.74 -23.02
C HIS A 569 1.56 -23.79 -22.63
N ILE A 570 0.47 -23.82 -23.36
CA ILE A 570 -0.72 -23.00 -23.09
C ILE A 570 -1.93 -23.93 -22.90
N VAL A 571 -2.79 -23.60 -21.95
CA VAL A 571 -4.09 -24.24 -21.72
C VAL A 571 -5.16 -23.17 -21.84
N ASP A 572 -6.01 -23.28 -22.82
CA ASP A 572 -7.14 -22.38 -23.06
C ASP A 572 -8.42 -22.95 -22.46
N ILE A 573 -8.99 -22.23 -21.48
CA ILE A 573 -10.18 -22.64 -20.73
C ILE A 573 -11.38 -21.80 -21.18
N GLY A 574 -12.43 -22.48 -21.59
CA GLY A 574 -13.61 -21.87 -22.17
C GLY A 574 -14.78 -22.85 -22.29
N PRO A 575 -15.57 -22.75 -23.40
CA PRO A 575 -15.50 -21.74 -24.48
C PRO A 575 -16.07 -20.36 -24.09
N GLY A 576 -16.85 -20.27 -23.02
CA GLY A 576 -17.52 -19.07 -22.53
C GLY A 576 -17.14 -18.72 -21.10
N ALA A 577 -17.95 -17.88 -20.47
CA ALA A 577 -17.81 -17.48 -19.06
C ALA A 577 -18.90 -18.13 -18.20
N GLY A 578 -18.66 -18.24 -16.88
CA GLY A 578 -19.64 -18.81 -15.93
C GLY A 578 -20.05 -20.23 -16.27
N SER A 579 -21.36 -20.48 -16.40
CA SER A 579 -21.92 -21.81 -16.74
C SER A 579 -21.52 -22.30 -18.14
N HIS A 580 -21.17 -21.40 -19.04
CA HIS A 580 -20.70 -21.71 -20.39
C HIS A 580 -19.19 -21.94 -20.48
N GLY A 581 -18.46 -21.77 -19.36
CA GLY A 581 -17.04 -22.06 -19.26
C GLY A 581 -16.76 -23.42 -18.65
N GLY A 582 -15.55 -23.59 -18.12
CA GLY A 582 -15.14 -24.73 -17.31
C GLY A 582 -14.71 -25.95 -18.12
N GLU A 583 -14.41 -25.83 -19.40
CA GLU A 583 -13.89 -26.88 -20.27
C GLU A 583 -12.51 -26.50 -20.80
N VAL A 584 -11.65 -27.47 -21.10
CA VAL A 584 -10.40 -27.25 -21.82
C VAL A 584 -10.73 -27.19 -23.31
N VAL A 585 -10.62 -26.03 -23.94
CA VAL A 585 -10.89 -25.80 -25.36
C VAL A 585 -9.72 -26.24 -26.23
N ALA A 586 -8.51 -25.91 -25.79
CA ALA A 586 -7.28 -26.24 -26.47
C ALA A 586 -6.10 -26.31 -25.48
N GLN A 587 -5.09 -27.12 -25.79
CA GLN A 587 -3.84 -27.16 -25.06
C GLN A 587 -2.70 -27.50 -26.02
N GLY A 588 -1.50 -26.96 -25.77
CA GLY A 588 -0.31 -27.15 -26.58
C GLY A 588 0.58 -25.93 -26.65
N THR A 589 1.45 -25.85 -27.65
CA THR A 589 2.28 -24.66 -27.92
C THR A 589 1.42 -23.50 -28.47
N ALA A 590 1.97 -22.29 -28.48
CA ALA A 590 1.26 -21.13 -29.04
C ALA A 590 0.84 -21.36 -30.51
N GLU A 591 1.70 -22.01 -31.33
CA GLU A 591 1.44 -22.32 -32.71
C GLU A 591 0.27 -23.32 -32.85
N GLU A 592 0.20 -24.31 -31.97
CA GLU A 592 -0.90 -25.29 -31.95
C GLU A 592 -2.23 -24.63 -31.58
N ILE A 593 -2.25 -23.77 -30.55
CA ILE A 593 -3.44 -23.00 -30.11
C ILE A 593 -3.97 -22.09 -31.24
N MET A 594 -3.08 -21.45 -32.02
CA MET A 594 -3.44 -20.59 -33.16
C MET A 594 -4.20 -21.34 -34.26
N GLN A 595 -4.07 -22.67 -34.35
CA GLN A 595 -4.71 -23.51 -35.37
C GLN A 595 -6.12 -23.97 -34.94
N VAL A 596 -6.45 -23.90 -33.63
CA VAL A 596 -7.74 -24.36 -33.09
C VAL A 596 -8.82 -23.31 -33.32
N GLU A 597 -9.77 -23.57 -34.21
CA GLU A 597 -10.86 -22.63 -34.55
C GLU A 597 -11.79 -22.35 -33.36
N ALA A 598 -11.96 -23.31 -32.48
CA ALA A 598 -12.79 -23.13 -31.27
C ALA A 598 -12.16 -22.21 -30.22
N SER A 599 -10.84 -22.01 -30.28
CA SER A 599 -10.11 -21.15 -29.34
C SER A 599 -10.22 -19.68 -29.73
N VAL A 600 -10.94 -18.90 -28.94
CA VAL A 600 -11.01 -17.43 -29.13
C VAL A 600 -9.62 -16.82 -28.90
N THR A 601 -8.86 -17.31 -27.94
CA THR A 601 -7.46 -16.91 -27.69
C THR A 601 -6.62 -17.16 -28.97
N GLY A 602 -6.71 -18.34 -29.54
CA GLY A 602 -5.99 -18.70 -30.78
C GLY A 602 -6.36 -17.82 -31.98
N GLN A 603 -7.62 -17.43 -32.07
CA GLN A 603 -8.06 -16.51 -33.14
C GLN A 603 -7.44 -15.12 -33.01
N TYR A 604 -7.25 -14.59 -31.78
CA TYR A 604 -6.57 -13.31 -31.56
C TYR A 604 -5.08 -13.44 -31.79
N LEU A 605 -4.42 -14.47 -31.23
CA LEU A 605 -2.98 -14.72 -31.42
C LEU A 605 -2.58 -14.89 -32.89
N SER A 606 -3.38 -15.62 -33.66
CA SER A 606 -3.17 -15.79 -35.11
C SER A 606 -3.51 -14.54 -35.93
N GLY A 607 -4.21 -13.57 -35.33
CA GLY A 607 -4.66 -12.34 -35.96
C GLY A 607 -5.88 -12.52 -36.89
N LYS A 608 -6.61 -13.64 -36.80
CA LYS A 608 -7.91 -13.81 -37.43
C LYS A 608 -8.92 -12.81 -36.84
N LEU A 609 -8.87 -12.60 -35.51
CA LEU A 609 -9.58 -11.53 -34.84
C LEU A 609 -8.58 -10.46 -34.42
N THR A 610 -8.92 -9.19 -34.59
CA THR A 610 -8.09 -8.07 -34.19
C THR A 610 -8.95 -6.91 -33.74
N ILE A 611 -8.45 -6.10 -32.82
CA ILE A 611 -9.05 -4.81 -32.46
C ILE A 611 -8.64 -3.81 -33.55
N PRO A 612 -9.58 -3.22 -34.30
CA PRO A 612 -9.24 -2.40 -35.45
C PRO A 612 -8.68 -1.04 -35.06
N VAL A 613 -7.73 -0.54 -35.84
CA VAL A 613 -7.23 0.84 -35.68
C VAL A 613 -8.23 1.80 -36.33
N PRO A 614 -8.70 2.85 -35.65
CA PRO A 614 -9.60 3.84 -36.24
C PRO A 614 -8.97 4.51 -37.45
N LYS A 615 -9.71 4.55 -38.59
CA LYS A 615 -9.24 5.17 -39.84
C LYS A 615 -9.11 6.70 -39.72
N VAL A 616 -9.90 7.30 -38.84
CA VAL A 616 -9.93 8.76 -38.61
C VAL A 616 -9.89 8.99 -37.10
N ARG A 617 -8.96 9.84 -36.67
CA ARG A 617 -8.88 10.27 -35.28
C ARG A 617 -9.81 11.46 -35.04
N ARG A 618 -10.50 11.49 -33.88
CA ARG A 618 -11.34 12.62 -33.49
C ARG A 618 -10.48 13.86 -33.25
N LYS A 619 -11.03 15.02 -33.54
CA LYS A 619 -10.38 16.31 -33.24
C LYS A 619 -10.82 16.79 -31.86
N PRO A 620 -9.90 17.33 -31.03
CA PRO A 620 -10.27 17.90 -29.75
C PRO A 620 -11.23 19.08 -29.89
N THR A 621 -12.18 19.17 -28.97
CA THR A 621 -13.12 20.31 -28.87
C THR A 621 -12.50 21.49 -28.11
N GLY A 622 -11.50 21.21 -27.27
CA GLY A 622 -10.77 22.19 -26.46
C GLY A 622 -9.64 21.50 -25.71
N TYR A 623 -9.09 22.18 -24.71
CA TYR A 623 -7.98 21.68 -23.90
C TYR A 623 -8.13 22.05 -22.45
N LEU A 624 -7.84 21.12 -21.56
CA LEU A 624 -7.47 21.39 -20.16
C LEU A 624 -5.96 21.57 -20.10
N THR A 625 -5.49 22.58 -19.41
CA THR A 625 -4.06 22.79 -19.25
C THR A 625 -3.69 22.74 -17.77
N VAL A 626 -3.02 21.66 -17.36
CA VAL A 626 -2.41 21.51 -16.03
C VAL A 626 -1.11 22.31 -16.02
N LYS A 627 -0.95 23.26 -15.09
CA LYS A 627 0.21 24.12 -14.97
C LYS A 627 1.08 23.77 -13.79
N GLY A 628 2.38 23.65 -14.02
CA GLY A 628 3.40 23.49 -12.98
C GLY A 628 3.19 22.27 -12.09
N ALA A 629 2.83 21.11 -12.65
CA ALA A 629 2.64 19.86 -11.92
C ALA A 629 3.95 19.40 -11.27
N GLU A 630 3.98 19.29 -9.93
CA GLU A 630 5.17 19.02 -9.12
C GLU A 630 4.93 17.96 -8.02
N GLU A 631 3.87 17.18 -8.13
CA GLU A 631 3.57 16.13 -7.14
C GLU A 631 4.46 14.90 -7.36
N ASN A 632 4.94 14.29 -6.27
CA ASN A 632 5.82 13.11 -6.26
C ASN A 632 7.07 13.33 -7.13
N ASN A 633 7.20 12.58 -8.24
CA ASN A 633 8.34 12.66 -9.16
C ASN A 633 8.15 13.63 -10.33
N LEU A 634 7.04 14.35 -10.42
CA LEU A 634 6.78 15.29 -11.50
C LEU A 634 7.70 16.52 -11.43
N LYS A 635 8.26 16.93 -12.58
CA LYS A 635 9.31 17.96 -12.70
C LYS A 635 8.76 19.32 -13.14
N LYS A 636 7.76 19.85 -12.45
CA LYS A 636 7.11 21.17 -12.77
C LYS A 636 6.63 21.25 -14.20
N ILE A 637 6.00 20.22 -14.70
CA ILE A 637 5.56 20.13 -16.08
C ILE A 637 4.24 20.84 -16.33
N ASP A 638 4.08 21.37 -17.54
CA ASP A 638 2.83 21.83 -18.08
C ASP A 638 2.30 20.79 -19.05
N VAL A 639 1.04 20.35 -18.87
CA VAL A 639 0.45 19.28 -19.70
C VAL A 639 -0.89 19.73 -20.25
N LYS A 640 -1.11 19.51 -21.54
CA LYS A 640 -2.38 19.79 -22.23
C LYS A 640 -3.15 18.49 -22.43
N VAL A 641 -4.33 18.39 -21.83
CA VAL A 641 -5.25 17.27 -22.00
C VAL A 641 -6.37 17.72 -22.92
N PRO A 642 -6.49 17.13 -24.12
CA PRO A 642 -7.55 17.50 -25.06
C PRO A 642 -8.92 17.03 -24.55
N THR A 643 -9.97 17.83 -24.81
CA THR A 643 -11.35 17.54 -24.41
C THR A 643 -12.18 17.02 -25.60
N GLY A 644 -13.24 16.24 -25.30
CA GLY A 644 -14.17 15.66 -26.26
C GLY A 644 -13.61 14.48 -27.08
N ILE A 645 -12.50 13.91 -26.67
CA ILE A 645 -11.85 12.77 -27.34
C ILE A 645 -11.33 11.75 -26.32
N MET A 646 -10.85 10.62 -26.82
CA MET A 646 -10.19 9.58 -26.02
C MET A 646 -8.67 9.83 -25.97
N THR A 647 -8.15 10.09 -24.80
CA THR A 647 -6.72 10.32 -24.53
C THR A 647 -6.15 9.19 -23.68
N CYS A 648 -5.08 8.54 -24.13
CA CYS A 648 -4.31 7.59 -23.32
C CYS A 648 -3.10 8.28 -22.68
N VAL A 649 -2.93 8.12 -21.37
CA VAL A 649 -1.73 8.50 -20.63
C VAL A 649 -0.87 7.26 -20.45
N THR A 650 0.28 7.24 -21.10
CA THR A 650 1.17 6.07 -21.23
C THR A 650 2.53 6.33 -20.59
N GLY A 651 3.40 5.33 -20.61
CA GLY A 651 4.77 5.40 -20.11
C GLY A 651 5.14 4.27 -19.19
N VAL A 652 6.43 4.11 -18.92
CA VAL A 652 6.96 3.04 -18.08
C VAL A 652 6.40 3.07 -16.65
N SER A 653 6.53 1.96 -15.93
CA SER A 653 6.11 1.90 -14.52
C SER A 653 6.85 2.94 -13.68
N GLY A 654 6.12 3.65 -12.80
CA GLY A 654 6.70 4.72 -11.97
C GLY A 654 7.04 6.04 -12.69
N SER A 655 6.66 6.24 -13.98
CA SER A 655 6.96 7.47 -14.74
C SER A 655 6.19 8.72 -14.30
N GLY A 656 5.18 8.59 -13.43
CA GLY A 656 4.39 9.70 -12.88
C GLY A 656 2.99 9.83 -13.44
N LYS A 657 2.47 8.84 -14.20
CA LYS A 657 1.11 8.83 -14.76
C LYS A 657 0.02 9.08 -13.72
N SER A 658 -0.03 8.26 -12.66
CA SER A 658 -1.04 8.38 -11.60
C SER A 658 -0.87 9.67 -10.79
N SER A 659 0.37 10.16 -10.63
CA SER A 659 0.62 11.47 -9.99
C SER A 659 0.01 12.61 -10.79
N LEU A 660 0.11 12.57 -12.12
CA LEU A 660 -0.49 13.59 -13.00
C LEU A 660 -2.01 13.48 -13.06
N VAL A 661 -2.52 12.26 -13.30
CA VAL A 661 -3.95 12.03 -13.58
C VAL A 661 -4.76 11.93 -12.30
N ASN A 662 -4.39 11.06 -11.36
CA ASN A 662 -5.20 10.80 -10.16
C ASN A 662 -4.96 11.85 -9.07
N GLU A 663 -3.68 12.16 -8.76
CA GLU A 663 -3.37 13.07 -7.66
C GLU A 663 -3.60 14.55 -8.00
N ILE A 664 -3.37 14.96 -9.25
CA ILE A 664 -3.54 16.35 -9.65
C ILE A 664 -4.83 16.55 -10.42
N LEU A 665 -4.96 15.98 -11.64
CA LEU A 665 -6.08 16.26 -12.54
C LEU A 665 -7.42 15.87 -11.91
N TYR A 666 -7.57 14.62 -11.48
CA TYR A 666 -8.81 14.12 -10.88
C TYR A 666 -9.18 14.88 -9.62
N LYS A 667 -8.25 14.96 -8.64
CA LYS A 667 -8.55 15.62 -7.35
C LYS A 667 -8.90 17.09 -7.51
N HIS A 668 -8.22 17.80 -8.40
CA HIS A 668 -8.55 19.21 -8.67
C HIS A 668 -9.95 19.35 -9.30
N LEU A 669 -10.25 18.57 -10.33
CA LEU A 669 -11.56 18.60 -10.97
C LEU A 669 -12.68 18.11 -10.04
N ALA A 670 -12.41 17.11 -9.21
CA ALA A 670 -13.40 16.59 -8.23
C ALA A 670 -13.73 17.66 -7.16
N ARG A 671 -12.72 18.40 -6.70
CA ARG A 671 -12.93 19.51 -5.78
C ARG A 671 -13.79 20.61 -6.43
N ASP A 672 -13.44 21.05 -7.62
CA ASP A 672 -14.03 22.24 -8.25
C ASP A 672 -15.40 21.92 -8.90
N LEU A 673 -15.56 20.77 -9.57
CA LEU A 673 -16.80 20.39 -10.25
C LEU A 673 -17.77 19.60 -9.35
N ASN A 674 -17.25 18.64 -8.58
CA ASN A 674 -18.09 17.75 -7.77
C ASN A 674 -18.16 18.17 -6.30
N ARG A 675 -17.47 19.26 -5.90
CA ARG A 675 -17.34 19.71 -4.49
C ARG A 675 -16.83 18.59 -3.56
N ALA A 676 -15.95 17.76 -4.09
CA ALA A 676 -15.38 16.65 -3.32
C ALA A 676 -14.37 17.17 -2.29
N ARG A 677 -14.35 16.52 -1.12
CA ARG A 677 -13.42 16.81 -0.02
C ARG A 677 -12.08 16.12 -0.29
N CYS A 678 -11.28 16.70 -1.19
CA CYS A 678 -9.95 16.18 -1.51
C CYS A 678 -8.97 17.33 -1.76
N ILE A 679 -7.70 17.07 -1.48
CA ILE A 679 -6.62 18.04 -1.70
C ILE A 679 -5.85 17.59 -2.92
N PRO A 680 -5.81 18.40 -3.99
CA PRO A 680 -4.99 18.09 -5.15
C PRO A 680 -3.50 18.10 -4.81
N GLY A 681 -2.72 17.29 -5.53
CA GLY A 681 -1.26 17.32 -5.45
C GLY A 681 -0.68 18.67 -5.86
N LYS A 682 0.60 18.89 -5.62
CA LYS A 682 1.28 20.17 -5.88
C LYS A 682 1.26 20.55 -7.35
N HIS A 683 0.63 21.68 -7.68
CA HIS A 683 0.59 22.28 -9.00
C HIS A 683 0.18 23.78 -8.89
N LYS A 684 0.27 24.53 -9.98
CA LYS A 684 -0.11 25.95 -9.99
C LYS A 684 -1.60 26.18 -10.26
N GLY A 685 -2.27 25.27 -10.96
CA GLY A 685 -3.68 25.36 -11.32
C GLY A 685 -4.01 24.62 -12.62
N ILE A 686 -5.29 24.53 -12.93
CA ILE A 686 -5.79 23.96 -14.19
C ILE A 686 -6.64 24.99 -14.90
N GLN A 687 -6.39 25.18 -16.19
CA GLN A 687 -7.15 26.09 -17.07
C GLN A 687 -8.08 25.30 -17.97
N GLY A 688 -9.24 25.87 -18.32
CA GLY A 688 -10.21 25.25 -19.24
C GLY A 688 -11.28 24.41 -18.56
N ILE A 689 -11.41 24.47 -17.23
CA ILE A 689 -12.36 23.68 -16.43
C ILE A 689 -13.81 24.00 -16.81
N GLU A 690 -14.09 25.22 -17.23
CA GLU A 690 -15.41 25.70 -17.64
C GLU A 690 -16.04 24.92 -18.82
N GLN A 691 -15.23 24.15 -19.55
CA GLN A 691 -15.70 23.26 -20.62
C GLN A 691 -16.38 22.01 -20.09
N LEU A 692 -16.22 21.69 -18.80
CA LEU A 692 -16.68 20.46 -18.16
C LEU A 692 -17.75 20.77 -17.12
N ASP A 693 -18.66 19.80 -16.93
CA ASP A 693 -19.70 19.88 -15.91
C ASP A 693 -19.48 18.90 -14.74
N LYS A 694 -18.74 17.81 -14.97
CA LYS A 694 -18.56 16.73 -13.99
C LYS A 694 -17.29 15.93 -14.27
N VAL A 695 -16.66 15.43 -13.24
CA VAL A 695 -15.60 14.41 -13.32
C VAL A 695 -16.06 13.09 -12.69
N ILE A 696 -15.74 11.98 -13.33
CA ILE A 696 -16.04 10.63 -12.89
C ILE A 696 -14.74 9.82 -12.90
N ASP A 697 -14.40 9.27 -11.75
CA ASP A 697 -13.27 8.36 -11.59
C ASP A 697 -13.75 6.91 -11.58
N ILE A 698 -13.14 6.08 -12.39
CA ILE A 698 -13.42 4.66 -12.53
C ILE A 698 -12.13 3.90 -12.25
N ASP A 699 -11.87 3.70 -10.95
CA ASP A 699 -10.71 2.99 -10.43
C ASP A 699 -11.04 1.53 -10.06
N GLN A 700 -10.03 0.75 -9.72
CA GLN A 700 -10.15 -0.66 -9.33
C GLN A 700 -10.57 -0.87 -7.86
N SER A 701 -10.89 0.19 -7.12
CA SER A 701 -11.33 0.07 -5.73
C SER A 701 -12.67 -0.69 -5.64
N PRO A 702 -12.87 -1.50 -4.58
CA PRO A 702 -14.11 -2.23 -4.40
C PRO A 702 -15.35 -1.33 -4.42
N ILE A 703 -16.46 -1.81 -4.97
CA ILE A 703 -17.76 -1.10 -4.98
C ILE A 703 -18.40 -0.97 -3.59
N GLY A 704 -17.77 -1.53 -2.58
CA GLY A 704 -18.13 -1.41 -1.17
C GLY A 704 -17.25 -2.30 -0.31
N ARG A 705 -17.20 -2.00 0.99
CA ARG A 705 -16.31 -2.67 1.94
C ARG A 705 -16.97 -3.80 2.74
N THR A 706 -18.28 -3.99 2.57
CA THR A 706 -19.06 -4.97 3.34
C THR A 706 -19.69 -6.00 2.40
N PRO A 707 -20.00 -7.21 2.89
CA PRO A 707 -20.72 -8.23 2.12
C PRO A 707 -22.11 -7.81 1.64
N ARG A 708 -22.67 -6.72 2.19
CA ARG A 708 -23.96 -6.15 1.79
C ARG A 708 -23.89 -5.37 0.48
N SER A 709 -22.72 -4.84 0.14
CA SER A 709 -22.52 -4.20 -1.16
C SER A 709 -22.41 -5.24 -2.25
N ASN A 710 -23.16 -5.06 -3.33
CA ASN A 710 -23.20 -5.97 -4.46
C ASN A 710 -23.53 -5.20 -5.76
N PRO A 711 -23.42 -5.81 -6.95
CA PRO A 711 -23.72 -5.16 -8.23
C PRO A 711 -25.11 -4.52 -8.27
N ALA A 712 -26.15 -5.22 -7.77
CA ALA A 712 -27.52 -4.71 -7.77
C ALA A 712 -27.70 -3.46 -6.89
N THR A 713 -27.05 -3.39 -5.72
CA THR A 713 -27.11 -2.22 -4.85
C THR A 713 -26.35 -1.05 -5.41
N TYR A 714 -25.17 -1.29 -5.98
CA TYR A 714 -24.30 -0.24 -6.51
C TYR A 714 -24.88 0.46 -7.74
N THR A 715 -25.45 -0.31 -8.67
CA THR A 715 -26.15 0.23 -9.86
C THR A 715 -27.49 0.87 -9.51
N GLY A 716 -27.97 0.67 -8.28
CA GLY A 716 -29.28 1.14 -7.85
C GLY A 716 -30.46 0.40 -8.50
N VAL A 717 -30.22 -0.74 -9.15
CA VAL A 717 -31.29 -1.59 -9.69
C VAL A 717 -32.05 -2.29 -8.58
N PHE A 718 -31.38 -2.57 -7.46
CA PHE A 718 -32.00 -3.24 -6.32
C PHE A 718 -33.16 -2.45 -5.71
N ASP A 719 -33.09 -1.12 -5.74
CA ASP A 719 -34.22 -0.27 -5.28
C ASP A 719 -35.47 -0.47 -6.10
N GLN A 720 -35.33 -0.61 -7.42
CA GLN A 720 -36.44 -0.86 -8.33
C GLN A 720 -36.95 -2.30 -8.18
N ILE A 721 -36.05 -3.27 -7.95
CA ILE A 721 -36.43 -4.66 -7.67
C ILE A 721 -37.26 -4.74 -6.37
N ARG A 722 -36.88 -4.01 -5.31
CA ARG A 722 -37.63 -3.96 -4.06
C ARG A 722 -39.02 -3.35 -4.24
N ASP A 723 -39.15 -2.30 -5.06
CA ASP A 723 -40.44 -1.70 -5.40
C ASP A 723 -41.32 -2.69 -6.19
N LEU A 724 -40.72 -3.45 -7.10
CA LEU A 724 -41.41 -4.49 -7.85
C LEU A 724 -42.01 -5.57 -6.91
N PHE A 725 -41.19 -6.10 -5.98
CA PHE A 725 -41.63 -7.09 -5.01
C PHE A 725 -42.73 -6.55 -4.08
N ALA A 726 -42.62 -5.30 -3.62
CA ALA A 726 -43.64 -4.65 -2.82
C ALA A 726 -44.97 -4.44 -3.58
N SER A 727 -44.91 -4.39 -4.92
CA SER A 727 -46.11 -4.23 -5.76
C SER A 727 -46.84 -5.55 -6.07
N THR A 728 -46.23 -6.72 -5.74
CA THR A 728 -46.88 -8.03 -5.94
C THR A 728 -48.15 -8.20 -5.13
N GLN A 729 -49.06 -9.06 -5.57
CA GLN A 729 -50.32 -9.33 -4.85
C GLN A 729 -50.08 -9.90 -3.46
N ASP A 730 -49.16 -10.84 -3.33
CA ASP A 730 -48.80 -11.46 -2.04
C ASP A 730 -48.24 -10.44 -1.04
N ALA A 731 -47.36 -9.54 -1.51
CA ALA A 731 -46.81 -8.49 -0.66
C ALA A 731 -47.90 -7.50 -0.20
N LYS A 732 -48.78 -7.10 -1.11
CA LYS A 732 -49.91 -6.22 -0.79
C LYS A 732 -50.88 -6.87 0.20
N ALA A 733 -51.21 -8.15 -0.02
CA ALA A 733 -52.12 -8.90 0.87
C ALA A 733 -51.56 -9.02 2.30
N ARG A 734 -50.23 -9.08 2.44
CA ARG A 734 -49.50 -9.15 3.73
C ARG A 734 -49.14 -7.77 4.29
N GLY A 735 -49.43 -6.67 3.59
CA GLY A 735 -49.06 -5.30 4.00
C GLY A 735 -47.57 -5.01 3.95
N TYR A 736 -46.83 -5.76 3.15
CA TYR A 736 -45.35 -5.61 3.03
C TYR A 736 -45.00 -4.41 2.16
N LYS A 737 -44.19 -3.51 2.74
CA LYS A 737 -43.67 -2.31 2.07
C LYS A 737 -42.26 -2.60 1.54
N LYS A 738 -41.72 -1.70 0.70
CA LYS A 738 -40.36 -1.74 0.14
C LYS A 738 -39.24 -2.11 1.16
N GLY A 739 -39.37 -1.59 2.41
CA GLY A 739 -38.42 -1.86 3.49
C GLY A 739 -38.33 -3.34 3.87
N ARG A 740 -39.42 -4.12 3.69
CA ARG A 740 -39.43 -5.56 3.98
C ARG A 740 -38.46 -6.35 3.13
N PHE A 741 -38.25 -5.92 1.90
CA PHE A 741 -37.37 -6.53 0.91
C PHE A 741 -35.93 -6.01 0.98
N SER A 742 -35.56 -5.25 2.01
CA SER A 742 -34.19 -4.79 2.24
C SER A 742 -33.49 -5.67 3.26
N PHE A 743 -32.34 -6.20 2.92
CA PHE A 743 -31.48 -6.93 3.86
C PHE A 743 -30.74 -6.00 4.84
N ASN A 744 -30.85 -4.67 4.67
CA ASN A 744 -30.26 -3.68 5.59
C ASN A 744 -31.22 -3.26 6.71
N VAL A 745 -32.53 -3.46 6.53
CA VAL A 745 -33.57 -2.98 7.45
C VAL A 745 -34.17 -4.14 8.24
N LYS A 746 -34.42 -3.93 9.53
CA LYS A 746 -35.12 -4.91 10.38
C LYS A 746 -36.52 -5.24 9.86
N GLY A 747 -36.95 -6.47 10.08
CA GLY A 747 -38.28 -6.94 9.74
C GLY A 747 -38.34 -7.94 8.61
N GLY A 748 -37.51 -7.79 7.52
CA GLY A 748 -37.50 -8.74 6.43
C GLY A 748 -36.18 -9.54 6.31
N ARG A 749 -35.10 -9.03 6.92
CA ARG A 749 -33.81 -9.69 6.91
C ARG A 749 -33.71 -10.83 7.93
N CYS A 750 -32.78 -11.71 7.74
CA CYS A 750 -32.37 -12.66 8.77
C CYS A 750 -31.69 -11.91 9.93
N GLU A 751 -32.24 -12.00 11.14
CA GLU A 751 -31.69 -11.29 12.29
C GLU A 751 -30.43 -11.95 12.86
N ALA A 752 -30.20 -13.25 12.61
CA ALA A 752 -29.02 -13.98 13.06
C ALA A 752 -27.73 -13.45 12.39
N CYS A 753 -27.75 -13.23 11.07
CA CYS A 753 -26.63 -12.65 10.32
C CYS A 753 -26.80 -11.14 10.04
N GLY A 754 -27.88 -10.51 10.53
CA GLY A 754 -28.19 -9.11 10.26
C GLY A 754 -28.39 -8.76 8.79
N GLY A 755 -28.64 -9.76 7.91
CA GLY A 755 -28.79 -9.61 6.46
C GLY A 755 -27.50 -9.81 5.65
N ASP A 756 -26.39 -10.17 6.29
CA ASP A 756 -25.11 -10.42 5.58
C ASP A 756 -25.12 -11.74 4.79
N GLY A 757 -25.93 -12.72 5.24
CA GLY A 757 -25.95 -14.08 4.69
C GLY A 757 -24.80 -14.94 5.19
N ILE A 758 -23.76 -14.35 5.72
CA ILE A 758 -22.56 -14.96 6.26
C ILE A 758 -22.30 -14.48 7.68
N ILE A 759 -21.60 -15.26 8.46
CA ILE A 759 -21.14 -14.91 9.81
C ILE A 759 -19.62 -14.82 9.75
N LYS A 760 -19.09 -13.69 10.17
CA LYS A 760 -17.65 -13.46 10.32
C LYS A 760 -17.21 -14.05 11.65
N ILE A 761 -16.27 -14.97 11.61
CA ILE A 761 -15.59 -15.51 12.79
C ILE A 761 -14.22 -14.86 12.88
N GLU A 762 -14.03 -13.98 13.86
CA GLU A 762 -12.77 -13.28 14.05
C GLU A 762 -11.74 -14.22 14.68
N MET A 763 -10.63 -14.40 14.00
CA MET A 763 -9.52 -15.26 14.42
C MET A 763 -8.33 -14.36 14.78
N HIS A 764 -8.08 -14.13 16.06
CA HIS A 764 -7.08 -13.17 16.55
C HIS A 764 -5.67 -13.29 15.94
N PHE A 765 -5.25 -14.47 15.50
CA PHE A 765 -3.91 -14.75 14.93
C PHE A 765 -3.94 -15.29 13.50
N LEU A 766 -5.12 -15.54 12.95
CA LEU A 766 -5.33 -16.09 11.62
C LEU A 766 -6.27 -15.16 10.83
N PRO A 767 -6.34 -15.27 9.50
CA PRO A 767 -7.33 -14.56 8.71
C PRO A 767 -8.74 -14.91 9.19
N ASP A 768 -9.63 -13.90 9.20
CA ASP A 768 -11.02 -14.08 9.56
C ASP A 768 -11.71 -15.10 8.65
N VAL A 769 -12.52 -15.99 9.23
CA VAL A 769 -13.27 -17.01 8.49
C VAL A 769 -14.71 -16.53 8.30
N TYR A 770 -15.21 -16.68 7.08
CA TYR A 770 -16.58 -16.35 6.73
C TYR A 770 -17.36 -17.62 6.43
N VAL A 771 -18.38 -17.93 7.25
CA VAL A 771 -19.21 -19.12 7.08
C VAL A 771 -20.64 -18.71 6.71
N PRO A 772 -21.35 -19.47 5.86
CA PRO A 772 -22.77 -19.24 5.61
C PRO A 772 -23.58 -19.26 6.90
N CYS A 773 -24.53 -18.34 7.02
CA CYS A 773 -25.42 -18.30 8.18
C CYS A 773 -26.31 -19.55 8.22
N GLU A 774 -26.22 -20.34 9.28
CA GLU A 774 -26.99 -21.58 9.46
C GLU A 774 -28.51 -21.34 9.48
N VAL A 775 -28.96 -20.21 10.03
CA VAL A 775 -30.39 -19.88 10.17
C VAL A 775 -31.05 -19.59 8.80
N CYS A 776 -30.40 -18.83 7.94
CA CYS A 776 -30.95 -18.49 6.62
C CYS A 776 -30.31 -19.27 5.46
N GLY A 777 -29.32 -20.13 5.71
CA GLY A 777 -28.60 -20.86 4.68
C GLY A 777 -27.97 -19.95 3.61
N GLY A 778 -27.42 -18.79 4.02
CA GLY A 778 -26.87 -17.81 3.11
C GLY A 778 -27.88 -16.87 2.45
N LYS A 779 -29.20 -17.08 2.62
CA LYS A 779 -30.25 -16.38 1.86
C LYS A 779 -30.56 -14.96 2.32
N ARG A 780 -29.93 -14.42 3.37
CA ARG A 780 -30.02 -13.03 3.86
C ARG A 780 -31.38 -12.60 4.45
N TYR A 781 -32.49 -13.28 4.12
CA TYR A 781 -33.86 -12.92 4.49
C TYR A 781 -34.48 -13.96 5.42
N ASN A 782 -35.53 -13.55 6.12
CA ASN A 782 -36.36 -14.47 6.87
C ASN A 782 -37.33 -15.26 5.94
N ARG A 783 -37.88 -16.35 6.46
CA ARG A 783 -38.71 -17.30 5.69
C ARG A 783 -39.94 -16.60 5.07
N GLU A 784 -40.61 -15.72 5.80
CA GLU A 784 -41.83 -15.08 5.33
C GLU A 784 -41.55 -14.10 4.16
N THR A 785 -40.43 -13.42 4.15
CA THR A 785 -40.02 -12.54 3.03
C THR A 785 -39.73 -13.37 1.77
N LEU A 786 -39.14 -14.54 1.92
CA LEU A 786 -38.80 -15.45 0.81
C LEU A 786 -40.03 -16.13 0.19
N GLU A 787 -41.17 -16.17 0.90
CA GLU A 787 -42.42 -16.70 0.35
C GLU A 787 -43.05 -15.80 -0.73
N VAL A 788 -42.75 -14.49 -0.71
CA VAL A 788 -43.23 -13.55 -1.73
C VAL A 788 -42.42 -13.81 -3.03
N LYS A 789 -43.13 -14.08 -4.12
CA LYS A 789 -42.53 -14.42 -5.39
C LYS A 789 -42.98 -13.49 -6.52
N TYR A 790 -42.04 -13.23 -7.46
CA TYR A 790 -42.29 -12.60 -8.73
C TYR A 790 -41.86 -13.55 -9.85
N LYS A 791 -42.76 -13.90 -10.80
CA LYS A 791 -42.51 -14.93 -11.85
C LYS A 791 -41.90 -16.23 -11.23
N GLY A 792 -42.39 -16.64 -10.05
CA GLY A 792 -41.97 -17.87 -9.39
C GLY A 792 -40.65 -17.78 -8.58
N LYS A 793 -39.95 -16.63 -8.61
CA LYS A 793 -38.67 -16.40 -7.94
C LYS A 793 -38.83 -15.51 -6.72
N SER A 794 -38.18 -15.87 -5.61
CA SER A 794 -38.07 -15.02 -4.43
C SER A 794 -37.07 -13.90 -4.66
N ILE A 795 -37.03 -12.92 -3.76
CA ILE A 795 -36.05 -11.82 -3.85
C ILE A 795 -34.58 -12.32 -3.74
N PHE A 796 -34.35 -13.39 -2.99
CA PHE A 796 -33.04 -14.02 -2.93
C PHE A 796 -32.69 -14.71 -4.26
N ASP A 797 -33.65 -15.46 -4.86
CA ASP A 797 -33.41 -16.11 -6.15
C ASP A 797 -33.06 -15.10 -7.24
N VAL A 798 -33.64 -13.91 -7.20
CA VAL A 798 -33.30 -12.79 -8.09
C VAL A 798 -31.89 -12.25 -7.86
N LEU A 799 -31.49 -12.13 -6.59
CA LEU A 799 -30.12 -11.71 -6.26
C LEU A 799 -29.07 -12.80 -6.63
N ASP A 800 -29.47 -14.07 -6.60
CA ASP A 800 -28.62 -15.20 -6.99
C ASP A 800 -28.55 -15.44 -8.50
N MET A 801 -29.41 -14.77 -9.29
CA MET A 801 -29.34 -14.81 -10.76
C MET A 801 -28.03 -14.15 -11.25
N THR A 802 -27.44 -14.75 -12.28
CA THR A 802 -26.42 -14.10 -13.09
C THR A 802 -27.02 -12.93 -13.88
N VAL A 803 -26.18 -11.99 -14.30
CA VAL A 803 -26.63 -10.88 -15.16
C VAL A 803 -27.25 -11.43 -16.45
N GLU A 804 -26.70 -12.49 -17.03
CA GLU A 804 -27.23 -13.16 -18.23
C GLU A 804 -28.64 -13.69 -18.03
N GLU A 805 -28.92 -14.36 -16.91
CA GLU A 805 -30.26 -14.85 -16.56
C GLU A 805 -31.23 -13.73 -16.27
N ALA A 806 -30.75 -12.62 -15.71
CA ALA A 806 -31.58 -11.49 -15.31
C ALA A 806 -32.03 -10.63 -16.51
N VAL A 807 -31.26 -10.54 -17.61
CA VAL A 807 -31.62 -9.78 -18.81
C VAL A 807 -32.98 -10.23 -19.36
N PRO A 808 -33.23 -11.49 -19.73
CA PRO A 808 -34.53 -11.95 -20.24
C PRO A 808 -35.62 -11.97 -19.16
N PHE A 809 -35.24 -12.18 -17.87
CA PHE A 809 -36.21 -12.21 -16.78
C PHE A 809 -36.91 -10.84 -16.58
N PHE A 810 -36.18 -9.74 -16.77
CA PHE A 810 -36.67 -8.37 -16.61
C PHE A 810 -36.98 -7.66 -17.95
N GLU A 811 -37.01 -8.34 -19.06
CA GLU A 811 -37.24 -7.78 -20.43
C GLU A 811 -38.44 -6.80 -20.47
N ASN A 812 -39.54 -7.15 -19.80
CA ASN A 812 -40.77 -6.33 -19.78
C ASN A 812 -40.75 -5.16 -18.79
N LEU A 813 -39.62 -4.88 -18.15
CA LEU A 813 -39.45 -3.82 -17.17
C LEU A 813 -38.29 -2.88 -17.59
N PRO A 814 -38.53 -1.90 -18.48
CA PRO A 814 -37.46 -1.12 -19.13
C PRO A 814 -36.50 -0.42 -18.15
N SER A 815 -37.02 0.03 -17.02
CA SER A 815 -36.17 0.73 -16.02
C SER A 815 -35.16 -0.20 -15.32
N ILE A 816 -35.55 -1.47 -15.10
CA ILE A 816 -34.68 -2.51 -14.51
C ILE A 816 -33.80 -3.09 -15.60
N HIS A 817 -34.39 -3.47 -16.73
CA HIS A 817 -33.72 -4.10 -17.87
C HIS A 817 -32.51 -3.28 -18.34
N ARG A 818 -32.70 -1.98 -18.60
CA ARG A 818 -31.61 -1.09 -19.05
C ARG A 818 -30.37 -1.13 -18.16
N LYS A 819 -30.52 -1.18 -16.83
CA LYS A 819 -29.39 -1.21 -15.89
C LYS A 819 -28.69 -2.56 -15.87
N ILE A 820 -29.46 -3.65 -16.05
CA ILE A 820 -28.90 -5.00 -16.12
C ILE A 820 -28.21 -5.21 -17.47
N GLU A 821 -28.79 -4.72 -18.56
CA GLU A 821 -28.22 -4.75 -19.90
C GLU A 821 -26.85 -4.04 -19.96
N THR A 822 -26.68 -2.89 -19.31
CA THR A 822 -25.35 -2.24 -19.23
C THR A 822 -24.31 -3.08 -18.48
N LEU A 823 -24.70 -3.89 -17.49
CA LEU A 823 -23.80 -4.85 -16.85
C LEU A 823 -23.42 -5.99 -17.80
N TYR A 824 -24.36 -6.43 -18.64
CA TYR A 824 -24.11 -7.44 -19.67
C TYR A 824 -23.15 -6.91 -20.76
N ASP A 825 -23.39 -5.68 -21.23
CA ASP A 825 -22.60 -5.04 -22.28
C ASP A 825 -21.11 -4.85 -21.88
N VAL A 826 -20.82 -4.56 -20.61
CA VAL A 826 -19.45 -4.46 -20.11
C VAL A 826 -18.78 -5.82 -19.88
N GLY A 827 -19.41 -6.94 -20.28
CA GLY A 827 -18.83 -8.28 -20.18
C GLY A 827 -18.93 -8.92 -18.80
N LEU A 828 -19.96 -8.57 -17.99
CA LEU A 828 -20.21 -9.13 -16.67
C LEU A 828 -21.39 -10.12 -16.66
N SER A 829 -21.63 -10.81 -17.77
CA SER A 829 -22.75 -11.76 -17.94
C SER A 829 -22.79 -12.85 -16.86
N TYR A 830 -21.64 -13.32 -16.42
CA TYR A 830 -21.46 -14.40 -15.44
C TYR A 830 -21.59 -13.97 -13.97
N VAL A 831 -21.52 -12.68 -13.68
CA VAL A 831 -21.56 -12.15 -12.30
C VAL A 831 -23.00 -12.20 -11.77
N LYS A 832 -23.16 -12.64 -10.51
CA LYS A 832 -24.49 -12.64 -9.87
C LYS A 832 -24.88 -11.24 -9.39
N LEU A 833 -26.16 -10.86 -9.53
CA LEU A 833 -26.66 -9.55 -9.11
C LEU A 833 -26.38 -9.25 -7.62
N GLY A 834 -26.48 -10.28 -6.75
CA GLY A 834 -26.25 -10.19 -5.31
C GLY A 834 -24.83 -10.62 -4.87
N GLN A 835 -23.87 -10.79 -5.77
CA GLN A 835 -22.50 -11.19 -5.45
C GLN A 835 -21.86 -10.17 -4.50
N PRO A 836 -21.34 -10.60 -3.34
CA PRO A 836 -20.68 -9.68 -2.41
C PRO A 836 -19.51 -8.95 -3.04
N SER A 837 -19.37 -7.64 -2.76
CA SER A 837 -18.26 -6.82 -3.28
C SER A 837 -16.87 -7.34 -2.88
N THR A 838 -16.79 -8.08 -1.78
CA THR A 838 -15.55 -8.68 -1.27
C THR A 838 -15.05 -9.86 -2.10
N THR A 839 -15.92 -10.46 -2.93
CA THR A 839 -15.57 -11.59 -3.80
C THR A 839 -15.28 -11.16 -5.25
N LEU A 840 -15.55 -9.89 -5.58
CA LEU A 840 -15.29 -9.33 -6.91
C LEU A 840 -13.79 -9.02 -7.08
N SER A 841 -13.28 -9.23 -8.29
CA SER A 841 -11.96 -8.75 -8.69
C SER A 841 -11.96 -7.22 -8.88
N GLY A 842 -10.77 -6.60 -8.87
CA GLY A 842 -10.65 -5.16 -9.13
C GLY A 842 -11.22 -4.75 -10.49
N GLY A 843 -10.96 -5.54 -11.54
CA GLY A 843 -11.49 -5.30 -12.87
C GLY A 843 -13.02 -5.46 -12.96
N GLU A 844 -13.62 -6.43 -12.25
CA GLU A 844 -15.08 -6.56 -12.15
C GLU A 844 -15.72 -5.37 -11.46
N ALA A 845 -15.13 -4.92 -10.33
CA ALA A 845 -15.59 -3.74 -9.62
C ALA A 845 -15.55 -2.49 -10.51
N GLN A 846 -14.47 -2.30 -11.25
CA GLN A 846 -14.30 -1.20 -12.21
C GLN A 846 -15.36 -1.24 -13.32
N ARG A 847 -15.62 -2.40 -13.91
CA ARG A 847 -16.65 -2.57 -14.94
C ARG A 847 -18.06 -2.32 -14.39
N ILE A 848 -18.36 -2.67 -13.13
CA ILE A 848 -19.64 -2.34 -12.49
C ILE A 848 -19.79 -0.81 -12.34
N LYS A 849 -18.72 -0.09 -11.97
CA LYS A 849 -18.71 1.37 -11.92
C LYS A 849 -18.97 1.97 -13.31
N LEU A 850 -18.28 1.47 -14.33
CA LEU A 850 -18.47 1.88 -15.72
C LEU A 850 -19.92 1.64 -16.20
N ALA A 851 -20.48 0.46 -15.97
CA ALA A 851 -21.88 0.13 -16.32
C ALA A 851 -22.87 1.07 -15.62
N THR A 852 -22.61 1.42 -14.37
CA THR A 852 -23.44 2.35 -13.61
C THR A 852 -23.48 3.73 -14.27
N GLU A 853 -22.34 4.25 -14.72
CA GLU A 853 -22.28 5.54 -15.39
C GLU A 853 -22.90 5.50 -16.80
N LEU A 854 -22.69 4.41 -17.56
CA LEU A 854 -23.31 4.19 -18.86
C LEU A 854 -24.85 4.14 -18.79
N SER A 855 -25.41 3.65 -17.68
CA SER A 855 -26.87 3.62 -17.48
C SER A 855 -27.49 5.00 -17.28
N LYS A 856 -26.69 6.05 -17.00
CA LYS A 856 -27.13 7.42 -16.78
C LYS A 856 -27.18 8.20 -18.11
N ARG A 857 -27.93 9.29 -18.12
CA ARG A 857 -27.98 10.18 -19.29
C ARG A 857 -26.72 11.03 -19.36
N SER A 858 -26.01 10.96 -20.47
CA SER A 858 -24.79 11.79 -20.68
C SER A 858 -25.17 13.24 -21.04
N THR A 859 -24.38 14.19 -20.57
CA THR A 859 -24.46 15.61 -20.90
C THR A 859 -23.56 15.99 -22.08
N GLY A 860 -22.59 15.12 -22.44
CA GLY A 860 -21.57 15.41 -23.46
C GLY A 860 -20.44 16.33 -22.97
N LYS A 861 -20.41 16.70 -21.67
CA LYS A 861 -19.38 17.55 -21.06
C LYS A 861 -18.73 16.90 -19.84
N THR A 862 -18.90 15.59 -19.68
CA THR A 862 -18.34 14.85 -18.56
C THR A 862 -16.93 14.36 -18.92
N ILE A 863 -15.99 14.47 -17.98
CA ILE A 863 -14.68 13.81 -18.08
C ILE A 863 -14.69 12.51 -17.29
N TYR A 864 -14.37 11.42 -17.97
CA TYR A 864 -14.18 10.08 -17.40
C TYR A 864 -12.69 9.82 -17.27
N ILE A 865 -12.25 9.47 -16.08
CA ILE A 865 -10.87 9.08 -15.78
C ILE A 865 -10.88 7.60 -15.44
N LEU A 866 -10.13 6.78 -16.18
CA LEU A 866 -10.02 5.36 -15.98
C LEU A 866 -8.56 4.98 -15.73
N ASP A 867 -8.34 4.18 -14.69
CA ASP A 867 -7.00 3.71 -14.32
C ASP A 867 -6.88 2.21 -14.64
N GLU A 868 -6.08 1.88 -15.66
CA GLU A 868 -5.78 0.54 -16.16
C GLU A 868 -7.05 -0.35 -16.34
N PRO A 869 -8.03 0.07 -17.14
CA PRO A 869 -9.31 -0.63 -17.23
C PRO A 869 -9.24 -1.99 -17.94
N THR A 870 -8.13 -2.35 -18.56
CA THR A 870 -7.91 -3.66 -19.19
C THR A 870 -7.39 -4.74 -18.23
N THR A 871 -7.16 -4.38 -16.97
CA THR A 871 -6.66 -5.30 -15.95
C THR A 871 -7.51 -6.57 -15.84
N GLY A 872 -6.87 -7.74 -16.01
CA GLY A 872 -7.55 -9.04 -15.93
C GLY A 872 -8.54 -9.35 -17.08
N LEU A 873 -8.42 -8.66 -18.20
CA LEU A 873 -9.30 -8.85 -19.34
C LEU A 873 -8.62 -9.66 -20.47
N HIS A 874 -9.36 -10.66 -20.95
CA HIS A 874 -9.03 -11.34 -22.19
C HIS A 874 -9.22 -10.39 -23.40
N PHE A 875 -8.52 -10.63 -24.51
CA PHE A 875 -8.60 -9.83 -25.75
C PHE A 875 -10.04 -9.52 -26.22
N ALA A 876 -10.94 -10.49 -26.15
CA ALA A 876 -12.35 -10.30 -26.52
C ALA A 876 -13.08 -9.32 -25.59
N ASP A 877 -12.74 -9.30 -24.29
CA ASP A 877 -13.32 -8.37 -23.33
C ASP A 877 -12.69 -6.98 -23.50
N VAL A 878 -11.38 -6.90 -23.83
CA VAL A 878 -10.70 -5.64 -24.18
C VAL A 878 -11.36 -5.02 -25.42
N HIS A 879 -11.70 -5.82 -26.43
CA HIS A 879 -12.39 -5.34 -27.64
C HIS A 879 -13.71 -4.66 -27.29
N LYS A 880 -14.56 -5.31 -26.47
CA LYS A 880 -15.82 -4.73 -26.00
C LYS A 880 -15.61 -3.44 -25.20
N LEU A 881 -14.59 -3.42 -24.34
CA LEU A 881 -14.26 -2.23 -23.56
C LEU A 881 -13.85 -1.06 -24.45
N VAL A 882 -13.02 -1.30 -25.46
CA VAL A 882 -12.62 -0.27 -26.45
C VAL A 882 -13.83 0.34 -27.13
N ASP A 883 -14.77 -0.50 -27.60
CA ASP A 883 -16.01 -0.01 -28.20
C ASP A 883 -16.83 0.90 -27.27
N ILE A 884 -16.88 0.54 -25.98
CA ILE A 884 -17.56 1.34 -24.96
C ILE A 884 -16.87 2.69 -24.75
N LEU A 885 -15.53 2.71 -24.64
CA LEU A 885 -14.77 3.94 -24.46
C LEU A 885 -14.94 4.88 -25.66
N HIS A 886 -14.97 4.33 -26.88
CA HIS A 886 -15.23 5.09 -28.09
C HIS A 886 -16.66 5.67 -28.12
N LYS A 887 -17.68 4.88 -27.73
CA LYS A 887 -19.08 5.37 -27.62
C LYS A 887 -19.20 6.52 -26.61
N LEU A 888 -18.46 6.47 -25.48
CA LEU A 888 -18.42 7.58 -24.52
C LEU A 888 -17.84 8.85 -25.15
N ALA A 889 -16.74 8.73 -25.89
CA ALA A 889 -16.10 9.87 -26.56
C ALA A 889 -16.97 10.41 -27.71
N GLU A 890 -17.65 9.54 -28.48
CA GLU A 890 -18.61 9.91 -29.52
C GLU A 890 -19.79 10.73 -28.95
N GLY A 891 -20.19 10.45 -27.71
CA GLY A 891 -21.16 11.26 -26.98
C GLY A 891 -20.69 12.66 -26.58
N GLY A 892 -19.51 13.12 -27.04
CA GLY A 892 -18.92 14.43 -26.73
C GLY A 892 -18.16 14.48 -25.44
N ASN A 893 -18.09 13.39 -24.67
CA ASN A 893 -17.39 13.34 -23.39
C ASN A 893 -15.86 13.27 -23.59
N THR A 894 -15.14 13.70 -22.59
CA THR A 894 -13.69 13.53 -22.50
C THR A 894 -13.38 12.20 -21.79
N VAL A 895 -12.55 11.35 -22.40
CA VAL A 895 -12.15 10.08 -21.83
C VAL A 895 -10.65 10.07 -21.67
N VAL A 896 -10.17 10.01 -20.42
CA VAL A 896 -8.74 9.93 -20.08
C VAL A 896 -8.46 8.55 -19.48
N VAL A 897 -7.58 7.80 -20.11
CA VAL A 897 -7.27 6.42 -19.72
C VAL A 897 -5.79 6.30 -19.43
N ILE A 898 -5.44 5.88 -18.20
CA ILE A 898 -4.08 5.42 -17.91
C ILE A 898 -3.99 3.99 -18.41
N GLU A 899 -3.10 3.68 -19.36
CA GLU A 899 -3.04 2.36 -19.96
C GLU A 899 -1.64 1.92 -20.38
N HIS A 900 -1.46 0.61 -20.37
CA HIS A 900 -0.28 -0.09 -20.86
C HIS A 900 -0.60 -1.06 -22.02
N ASN A 901 -1.86 -1.45 -22.16
CA ASN A 901 -2.31 -2.34 -23.21
C ASN A 901 -2.23 -1.67 -24.58
N LEU A 902 -1.39 -2.21 -25.47
CA LEU A 902 -1.14 -1.63 -26.80
C LEU A 902 -2.39 -1.63 -27.69
N ASP A 903 -3.31 -2.57 -27.50
CA ASP A 903 -4.55 -2.64 -28.25
C ASP A 903 -5.48 -1.46 -27.93
N VAL A 904 -5.53 -0.99 -26.71
CA VAL A 904 -6.24 0.23 -26.33
C VAL A 904 -5.48 1.47 -26.81
N ILE A 905 -4.18 1.52 -26.59
CA ILE A 905 -3.35 2.69 -26.94
C ILE A 905 -3.39 2.97 -28.46
N LYS A 906 -3.33 1.93 -29.32
CA LYS A 906 -3.41 2.10 -30.77
C LYS A 906 -4.74 2.67 -31.24
N THR A 907 -5.81 2.52 -30.46
CA THR A 907 -7.15 3.04 -30.79
C THR A 907 -7.41 4.45 -30.30
N ALA A 908 -6.58 4.98 -29.37
CA ALA A 908 -6.73 6.31 -28.78
C ALA A 908 -6.64 7.43 -29.84
N ASP A 909 -7.38 8.52 -29.63
CA ASP A 909 -7.28 9.71 -30.48
C ASP A 909 -6.01 10.51 -30.19
N TYR A 910 -5.55 10.50 -28.92
CA TYR A 910 -4.38 11.24 -28.45
C TYR A 910 -3.63 10.44 -27.39
N ILE A 911 -2.32 10.58 -27.36
CA ILE A 911 -1.44 9.95 -26.37
C ILE A 911 -0.64 11.04 -25.65
N ILE A 912 -0.48 10.92 -24.34
CA ILE A 912 0.46 11.66 -23.50
C ILE A 912 1.40 10.62 -22.89
N ASP A 913 2.65 10.59 -23.39
CA ASP A 913 3.65 9.60 -22.96
C ASP A 913 4.58 10.19 -21.92
N MET A 914 4.58 9.58 -20.73
CA MET A 914 5.34 10.01 -19.56
C MET A 914 6.64 9.20 -19.41
N GLY A 915 7.71 9.86 -19.00
CA GLY A 915 8.99 9.17 -18.78
C GLY A 915 10.17 10.12 -18.60
N PRO A 916 11.38 9.76 -19.11
CA PRO A 916 11.73 8.54 -19.87
C PRO A 916 11.77 7.25 -19.03
N GLU A 917 12.12 7.35 -17.75
CA GLU A 917 12.25 6.22 -16.82
C GLU A 917 11.26 6.30 -15.67
N GLY A 918 11.30 5.34 -14.74
CA GLY A 918 10.56 5.38 -13.49
C GLY A 918 11.24 6.22 -12.40
N GLY A 919 10.49 6.59 -11.36
CA GLY A 919 11.00 7.30 -10.18
C GLY A 919 11.65 8.65 -10.52
N ASP A 920 12.84 8.89 -10.01
CA ASP A 920 13.60 10.14 -10.20
C ASP A 920 13.96 10.41 -11.68
N GLY A 921 14.09 9.36 -12.48
CA GLY A 921 14.36 9.43 -13.92
C GLY A 921 13.12 9.80 -14.76
N GLY A 922 11.94 9.75 -14.16
CA GLY A 922 10.66 10.06 -14.80
C GLY A 922 10.17 11.49 -14.60
N GLY A 923 8.86 11.65 -14.64
CA GLY A 923 8.16 12.88 -14.28
C GLY A 923 8.12 13.97 -15.34
N THR A 924 8.39 13.62 -16.61
CA THR A 924 8.30 14.52 -17.75
C THR A 924 7.42 13.95 -18.86
N VAL A 925 6.88 14.78 -19.74
CA VAL A 925 6.21 14.35 -20.97
C VAL A 925 7.28 14.18 -22.04
N ILE A 926 7.38 12.98 -22.64
CA ILE A 926 8.38 12.65 -23.67
C ILE A 926 7.80 12.87 -25.06
N ALA A 927 6.54 12.48 -25.25
CA ALA A 927 5.84 12.56 -26.49
C ALA A 927 4.37 12.86 -26.24
N GLU A 928 3.76 13.63 -27.14
CA GLU A 928 2.32 13.87 -27.17
C GLU A 928 1.84 13.94 -28.61
N GLY A 929 0.60 13.54 -28.86
CA GLY A 929 0.00 13.56 -30.17
C GLY A 929 -0.79 12.29 -30.50
N THR A 930 -1.12 12.09 -31.79
CA THR A 930 -1.79 10.86 -32.22
C THR A 930 -0.84 9.66 -32.11
N PRO A 931 -1.35 8.42 -32.02
CA PRO A 931 -0.50 7.23 -32.01
C PRO A 931 0.54 7.19 -33.13
N GLU A 932 0.19 7.65 -34.33
CA GLU A 932 1.08 7.72 -35.50
C GLU A 932 2.19 8.77 -35.33
N GLN A 933 1.93 9.84 -34.57
CA GLN A 933 2.94 10.88 -34.26
C GLN A 933 3.89 10.39 -33.18
N VAL A 934 3.37 9.76 -32.12
CA VAL A 934 4.17 9.20 -31.02
C VAL A 934 5.05 8.06 -31.53
N ALA A 935 4.56 7.22 -32.44
CA ALA A 935 5.33 6.15 -33.07
C ALA A 935 6.61 6.63 -33.81
N LYS A 936 6.69 7.89 -34.21
CA LYS A 936 7.88 8.51 -34.85
C LYS A 936 8.94 8.95 -33.83
N ASN A 937 8.60 9.05 -32.55
CA ASN A 937 9.52 9.48 -31.50
C ASN A 937 10.37 8.32 -30.97
N LYS A 938 11.63 8.28 -31.34
CA LYS A 938 12.58 7.22 -30.92
C LYS A 938 12.91 7.23 -29.42
N LYS A 939 12.60 8.31 -28.68
CA LYS A 939 12.84 8.42 -27.23
C LYS A 939 11.68 7.83 -26.42
N SER A 940 10.52 7.64 -27.05
CA SER A 940 9.32 7.05 -26.42
C SER A 940 9.36 5.54 -26.51
N TYR A 941 9.45 4.86 -25.38
CA TYR A 941 9.31 3.40 -25.36
C TYR A 941 7.94 2.98 -25.89
N THR A 942 6.87 3.61 -25.44
CA THR A 942 5.50 3.39 -25.97
C THR A 942 5.47 3.56 -27.47
N GLY A 943 6.13 4.61 -28.00
CA GLY A 943 6.20 4.87 -29.44
C GLY A 943 6.87 3.75 -30.23
N ILE A 944 7.91 3.12 -29.67
CA ILE A 944 8.61 1.98 -30.31
C ILE A 944 7.69 0.77 -30.45
N TYR A 945 6.94 0.42 -29.39
CA TYR A 945 6.02 -0.74 -29.42
C TYR A 945 4.77 -0.45 -30.27
N ILE A 946 4.19 0.75 -30.17
CA ILE A 946 3.05 1.16 -31.00
C ILE A 946 3.39 1.15 -32.50
N LYS A 947 4.60 1.54 -32.88
CA LYS A 947 5.07 1.48 -34.26
C LYS A 947 4.94 0.07 -34.83
N LYS A 948 5.43 -0.95 -34.10
CA LYS A 948 5.30 -2.36 -34.48
C LYS A 948 3.85 -2.78 -34.66
N MET A 949 2.95 -2.35 -33.77
CA MET A 949 1.52 -2.67 -33.82
C MET A 949 0.83 -2.03 -35.03
N LEU A 950 1.15 -0.76 -35.32
CA LEU A 950 0.58 -0.04 -36.48
C LEU A 950 1.10 -0.62 -37.81
N GLU A 951 2.35 -1.04 -37.89
CA GLU A 951 2.92 -1.73 -39.07
C GLU A 951 2.24 -3.07 -39.29
N ARG A 952 2.06 -3.91 -38.25
CA ARG A 952 1.30 -5.16 -38.36
C ARG A 952 -0.17 -4.94 -38.80
N ALA A 953 -0.80 -3.84 -38.37
CA ALA A 953 -2.16 -3.49 -38.76
C ALA A 953 -2.28 -2.96 -40.21
N ALA A 954 -1.21 -2.42 -40.77
CA ALA A 954 -1.15 -1.93 -42.16
C ALA A 954 -0.86 -3.02 -43.18
N GLU A 955 -0.19 -4.12 -42.75
CA GLU A 955 0.13 -5.29 -43.58
C GLU A 955 -1.09 -6.20 -43.76
N LYS A 956 -2.12 -6.09 -42.91
CA LYS A 956 -3.38 -6.81 -42.98
C LYS A 956 -4.49 -5.95 -43.63
#